data_5a045f49f220b535e83ecd637375fb6f
#
_entry.id   5a045f49f220b535e83ecd637375fb6f
#
_cell.length_a   1.000
_cell.length_b   1.000
_cell.length_c   1.000
_cell.angle_alpha   90.00
_cell.angle_beta   90.00
_cell.angle_gamma   90.00
#
_symmetry.space_group_name_H-M   'P 1'
#
loop_
_entity.id
_entity.type
_entity.pdbx_description
1 polymer ?
#
loop_
_entity_poly.entity_id
_entity_poly.type
_entity_poly.pdbx_seq_one_letter_code
_entity_poly.pdbx_strand_id
1 'polypeptide(L)'
;MIKSKKMFAISVFTALALYANAYADETKEKSEKNSLGSVEVLATESQEESYTVASMNTSTKLDLSLRDTPQSVSVFTKQKLDDLGITSYDEMLKRVTGVTLNRWDERLNSSARGFVIDYFKIDGMPSYSSYNARDIDLSMYERVEVVRGANGLTTGAGNPSMSINLVRKRADSKELKGDVSLKAGSWNSYSASADVSSKLNESGSVRGRVVVKHEDADSYMDNYKRTNDIFYGVIDADLTDSTYLSLGAAYQKLDRDGVRWGGLPAFYSDGTRANFDRAKTVSDDWTHWNVTTKSVFANLEQTLYKDIDLNVAYSYDKIDSDTALLYFAGAVNRFDGSGIEYMDWKADEQSEVHNLDVNVDIPFEIGGLSQQIIVGASYNLDKTTKYNGVYPNGYYSTLPNFYAYKTILPLASASDVPYIVEPEEIEQKGIYFTGKFSLLEDLKLITGARVSYWEYTSDNPANETRKFTNEITPYVGLVYDLNENHSVYTSYTSIFQPQDDKDSSGSYLNPIDGKSYEAGIKSEFLGGKINTSLSIFRIEQDNVAQDDPSGVFVPGTTTIASIEAEGVTSKGVELDITGQVTDNFTIDFGISNFEAKDANGDKYDTKASRTTANIFAKYVINNFTIGAGANYKSKYYTGSGLTKITQDAYTIANMMLAYKINKNTNLQLNIDNLFDKEYYEGIGNNSMVYGTPRSAMLTLKYSF
;
A
#
# COMPACT_ATOMS: atom_id res chain seq x y z
N MET A 1 -12.83 23.41 25.62
CA MET A 1 -12.44 23.60 24.21
C MET A 1 -12.89 22.47 23.25
N ILE A 2 -13.12 21.26 23.77
CA ILE A 2 -13.51 20.07 22.99
C ILE A 2 -14.96 20.11 22.43
N LYS A 3 -15.90 20.82 23.09
CA LYS A 3 -17.29 20.91 22.62
C LYS A 3 -17.51 21.80 21.38
N SER A 4 -16.61 22.74 21.07
CA SER A 4 -16.80 23.67 19.94
C SER A 4 -16.37 23.08 18.59
N LYS A 5 -15.40 22.15 18.57
CA LYS A 5 -14.93 21.50 17.33
C LYS A 5 -15.95 20.51 16.75
N LYS A 6 -16.68 19.78 17.63
CA LYS A 6 -17.75 18.85 17.19
C LYS A 6 -18.95 19.56 16.55
N MET A 7 -19.26 20.79 16.98
CA MET A 7 -20.35 21.58 16.39
C MET A 7 -20.01 22.18 15.01
N PHE A 8 -18.74 22.47 14.74
CA PHE A 8 -18.34 23.05 13.46
C PHE A 8 -18.39 22.02 12.31
N ALA A 9 -17.97 20.78 12.57
CA ALA A 9 -18.07 19.69 11.59
C ALA A 9 -19.52 19.38 11.21
N ILE A 10 -20.43 19.31 12.20
CA ILE A 10 -21.86 19.06 11.97
C ILE A 10 -22.52 20.19 11.17
N SER A 11 -22.13 21.45 11.38
CA SER A 11 -22.69 22.59 10.64
C SER A 11 -22.25 22.68 9.18
N VAL A 12 -21.03 22.27 8.85
CA VAL A 12 -20.54 22.18 7.46
C VAL A 12 -21.24 21.05 6.69
N PHE A 13 -21.43 19.90 7.32
CA PHE A 13 -22.15 18.75 6.73
C PHE A 13 -23.63 19.08 6.48
N THR A 14 -24.27 19.80 7.40
CA THR A 14 -25.69 20.19 7.26
C THR A 14 -25.88 21.24 6.15
N ALA A 15 -24.92 22.15 5.98
CA ALA A 15 -24.95 23.16 4.92
C ALA A 15 -24.76 22.56 3.53
N LEU A 16 -23.84 21.58 3.38
CA LEU A 16 -23.62 20.87 2.11
C LEU A 16 -24.82 20.00 1.71
N ALA A 17 -25.45 19.30 2.67
CA ALA A 17 -26.64 18.48 2.40
C ALA A 17 -27.87 19.34 2.02
N LEU A 18 -28.01 20.54 2.57
CA LEU A 18 -29.07 21.48 2.22
C LEU A 18 -28.85 22.17 0.84
N TYR A 19 -27.59 22.39 0.46
CA TYR A 19 -27.24 22.96 -0.84
C TYR A 19 -27.48 21.96 -1.98
N ALA A 20 -27.15 20.69 -1.76
CA ALA A 20 -27.38 19.60 -2.72
C ALA A 20 -28.86 19.39 -3.06
N ASN A 21 -29.77 19.52 -2.08
CA ASN A 21 -31.21 19.39 -2.31
C ASN A 21 -31.85 20.56 -3.09
N ALA A 22 -31.18 21.72 -3.13
CA ALA A 22 -31.71 22.90 -3.82
C ALA A 22 -31.43 22.88 -5.35
N TYR A 23 -30.47 22.07 -5.81
CA TYR A 23 -30.02 22.03 -7.21
C TYR A 23 -30.42 20.73 -7.97
N ALA A 24 -31.01 19.75 -7.30
CA ALA A 24 -31.30 18.43 -7.88
C ALA A 24 -32.54 18.35 -8.79
N ASP A 25 -33.28 19.47 -9.01
CA ASP A 25 -34.62 19.42 -9.64
C ASP A 25 -34.70 19.98 -11.07
N GLU A 26 -33.61 20.38 -11.72
CA GLU A 26 -33.64 20.80 -13.13
C GLU A 26 -32.48 20.22 -13.94
N THR A 27 -32.83 19.44 -14.92
CA THR A 27 -32.31 19.20 -16.27
C THR A 27 -32.03 17.76 -16.64
N LYS A 28 -32.89 17.24 -17.52
CA LYS A 28 -32.60 16.12 -18.41
C LYS A 28 -32.37 16.71 -19.79
N GLU A 29 -31.16 16.64 -20.34
CA GLU A 29 -30.94 16.63 -21.78
C GLU A 29 -29.64 15.96 -22.22
N LYS A 30 -29.63 15.50 -23.48
CA LYS A 30 -28.80 14.49 -24.14
C LYS A 30 -27.31 14.85 -24.28
N SER A 31 -26.45 13.81 -24.18
CA SER A 31 -25.01 13.87 -24.47
C SER A 31 -24.73 13.82 -25.99
N GLU A 32 -23.88 14.69 -26.48
CA GLU A 32 -23.17 14.55 -27.76
C GLU A 32 -21.68 14.23 -27.48
N LYS A 33 -21.16 13.31 -28.30
CA LYS A 33 -19.76 12.86 -28.28
C LYS A 33 -18.84 13.90 -28.88
N ASN A 34 -17.74 14.23 -28.19
CA ASN A 34 -16.53 14.78 -28.81
C ASN A 34 -15.32 13.99 -28.29
N SER A 35 -14.61 13.37 -29.24
CA SER A 35 -13.41 12.58 -29.02
C SER A 35 -12.17 13.47 -29.15
N LEU A 36 -11.27 13.42 -28.17
CA LEU A 36 -9.85 13.78 -28.27
C LEU A 36 -9.04 12.68 -27.58
N GLY A 37 -7.96 12.25 -28.25
CA GLY A 37 -7.14 11.11 -27.88
C GLY A 37 -6.30 11.33 -26.62
N SER A 38 -6.92 11.30 -25.51
CA SER A 38 -6.39 11.07 -24.17
C SER A 38 -7.32 10.07 -23.54
N VAL A 39 -6.82 9.22 -22.68
CA VAL A 39 -7.56 8.14 -22.04
C VAL A 39 -9.01 8.54 -21.83
N GLU A 40 -9.87 8.06 -22.73
CA GLU A 40 -11.31 8.19 -22.61
C GLU A 40 -11.68 7.31 -21.40
N VAL A 41 -11.62 7.86 -20.20
CA VAL A 41 -12.35 7.31 -19.08
C VAL A 41 -13.82 7.52 -19.40
N LEU A 42 -14.34 6.66 -20.26
CA LEU A 42 -15.76 6.42 -20.35
C LEU A 42 -16.19 5.77 -19.04
N ALA A 43 -16.27 6.57 -17.99
CA ALA A 43 -17.05 6.22 -16.81
C ALA A 43 -18.51 6.20 -17.22
N THR A 44 -18.91 5.15 -17.94
CA THR A 44 -20.31 4.76 -17.98
C THR A 44 -20.69 4.32 -16.57
N GLU A 45 -21.93 4.56 -16.12
CA GLU A 45 -22.43 4.07 -14.81
C GLU A 45 -22.07 2.59 -14.55
N SER A 46 -21.85 1.80 -15.60
CA SER A 46 -21.40 0.41 -15.54
C SER A 46 -19.95 0.21 -15.11
N GLN A 47 -19.06 1.21 -15.22
CA GLN A 47 -17.66 1.09 -14.76
C GLN A 47 -17.50 1.47 -13.29
N GLU A 48 -18.30 2.37 -12.76
CA GLU A 48 -18.26 2.75 -11.34
C GLU A 48 -18.63 1.60 -10.40
N GLU A 49 -19.46 0.65 -10.86
CA GLU A 49 -19.85 -0.55 -10.09
C GLU A 49 -18.96 -1.77 -10.39
N SER A 50 -17.90 -1.62 -11.20
CA SER A 50 -17.03 -2.73 -11.62
C SER A 50 -15.94 -3.08 -10.61
N TYR A 51 -15.56 -4.36 -10.58
CA TYR A 51 -14.35 -4.86 -9.89
C TYR A 51 -13.12 -4.88 -10.81
N THR A 52 -13.30 -4.54 -12.09
CA THR A 52 -12.26 -4.54 -13.12
C THR A 52 -12.08 -3.14 -13.69
N VAL A 53 -10.94 -2.89 -14.32
CA VAL A 53 -10.62 -1.66 -15.06
C VAL A 53 -10.27 -2.03 -16.50
N ALA A 54 -10.46 -1.09 -17.43
CA ALA A 54 -10.12 -1.31 -18.84
C ALA A 54 -8.60 -1.43 -19.04
N SER A 55 -7.82 -0.60 -18.35
CA SER A 55 -6.37 -0.55 -18.49
C SER A 55 -5.69 -0.01 -17.23
N MET A 56 -4.37 -0.15 -17.20
CA MET A 56 -3.49 0.37 -16.16
C MET A 56 -2.08 0.64 -16.70
N ASN A 57 -1.35 1.58 -16.10
CA ASN A 57 0.00 1.95 -16.54
C ASN A 57 1.11 1.68 -15.50
N THR A 58 0.78 1.09 -14.35
CA THR A 58 1.70 0.89 -13.21
C THR A 58 2.91 0.01 -13.54
N SER A 59 2.74 -0.97 -14.42
CA SER A 59 3.82 -1.92 -14.80
C SER A 59 4.90 -1.28 -15.66
N THR A 60 4.51 -0.50 -16.68
CA THR A 60 5.42 -0.07 -17.76
C THR A 60 5.28 1.40 -18.15
N LYS A 61 4.42 2.17 -17.53
CA LYS A 61 3.94 3.50 -17.96
C LYS A 61 3.05 3.50 -19.22
N LEU A 62 3.07 2.42 -20.02
CA LEU A 62 2.12 2.21 -21.11
C LEU A 62 0.73 1.90 -20.56
N ASP A 63 -0.30 2.47 -21.14
CA ASP A 63 -1.68 2.15 -20.80
C ASP A 63 -2.07 0.81 -21.45
N LEU A 64 -1.97 -0.27 -20.68
CA LEU A 64 -2.20 -1.64 -21.14
C LEU A 64 -3.44 -2.22 -20.49
N SER A 65 -4.22 -2.99 -21.23
CA SER A 65 -5.27 -3.81 -20.64
C SER A 65 -4.67 -4.79 -19.62
N LEU A 66 -5.49 -5.28 -18.68
CA LEU A 66 -5.03 -6.30 -17.74
C LEU A 66 -4.52 -7.54 -18.47
N ARG A 67 -5.13 -7.89 -19.62
CA ARG A 67 -4.74 -9.02 -20.47
C ARG A 67 -3.40 -8.79 -21.17
N ASP A 68 -3.14 -7.57 -21.67
CA ASP A 68 -1.91 -7.23 -22.40
C ASP A 68 -0.72 -6.95 -21.48
N THR A 69 -0.93 -6.82 -20.18
CA THR A 69 0.15 -6.61 -19.20
C THR A 69 0.86 -7.93 -18.91
N PRO A 70 2.14 -8.13 -19.28
CA PRO A 70 2.82 -9.43 -19.13
C PRO A 70 3.39 -9.62 -17.71
N GLN A 71 2.59 -9.34 -16.69
CA GLN A 71 2.85 -9.58 -15.27
C GLN A 71 1.53 -9.92 -14.56
N SER A 72 1.62 -10.60 -13.42
CA SER A 72 0.47 -10.78 -12.52
C SER A 72 0.03 -9.45 -11.94
N VAL A 73 -1.21 -9.06 -12.20
CA VAL A 73 -1.79 -7.79 -11.77
C VAL A 73 -3.14 -8.00 -11.11
N SER A 74 -3.48 -7.14 -10.16
CA SER A 74 -4.82 -7.06 -9.60
C SER A 74 -5.19 -5.63 -9.26
N VAL A 75 -6.50 -5.33 -9.26
CA VAL A 75 -7.00 -3.98 -9.01
C VAL A 75 -8.04 -4.02 -7.89
N PHE A 76 -7.97 -3.04 -7.00
CA PHE A 76 -9.00 -2.74 -6.01
C PHE A 76 -9.69 -1.46 -6.45
N THR A 77 -10.82 -1.59 -7.13
CA THR A 77 -11.65 -0.46 -7.53
C THR A 77 -12.38 0.11 -6.31
N LYS A 78 -12.90 1.34 -6.42
CA LYS A 78 -13.72 1.95 -5.37
C LYS A 78 -14.88 1.04 -4.96
N GLN A 79 -15.59 0.44 -5.93
CA GLN A 79 -16.69 -0.48 -5.64
C GLN A 79 -16.24 -1.72 -4.85
N LYS A 80 -15.11 -2.32 -5.22
CA LYS A 80 -14.54 -3.46 -4.48
C LYS A 80 -14.15 -3.07 -3.05
N LEU A 81 -13.54 -1.90 -2.86
CA LEU A 81 -13.20 -1.38 -1.53
C LEU A 81 -14.44 -1.11 -0.69
N ASP A 82 -15.47 -0.47 -1.26
CA ASP A 82 -16.75 -0.18 -0.58
C ASP A 82 -17.46 -1.47 -0.17
N ASP A 83 -17.60 -2.46 -1.06
CA ASP A 83 -18.26 -3.74 -0.77
C ASP A 83 -17.53 -4.53 0.33
N LEU A 84 -16.19 -4.54 0.32
CA LEU A 84 -15.39 -5.18 1.35
C LEU A 84 -15.32 -4.38 2.66
N GLY A 85 -15.82 -3.15 2.70
CA GLY A 85 -15.76 -2.25 3.85
C GLY A 85 -14.36 -1.73 4.15
N ILE A 86 -13.44 -1.78 3.19
CA ILE A 86 -12.04 -1.39 3.33
C ILE A 86 -11.91 0.12 3.25
N THR A 87 -11.24 0.73 4.22
CA THR A 87 -11.03 2.18 4.30
C THR A 87 -9.58 2.59 4.35
N SER A 88 -8.66 1.66 4.64
CA SER A 88 -7.24 1.94 4.76
C SER A 88 -6.37 1.01 3.94
N TYR A 89 -5.14 1.44 3.69
CA TYR A 89 -4.12 0.66 2.98
C TYR A 89 -3.79 -0.65 3.70
N ASP A 90 -3.74 -0.64 5.03
CA ASP A 90 -3.49 -1.81 5.87
C ASP A 90 -4.56 -2.89 5.67
N GLU A 91 -5.83 -2.47 5.71
CA GLU A 91 -6.96 -3.38 5.49
C GLU A 91 -6.95 -3.97 4.07
N MET A 92 -6.60 -3.15 3.08
CA MET A 92 -6.49 -3.57 1.68
C MET A 92 -5.40 -4.63 1.52
N LEU A 93 -4.22 -4.44 2.12
CA LEU A 93 -3.11 -5.41 2.05
C LEU A 93 -3.50 -6.80 2.57
N LYS A 94 -4.38 -6.89 3.56
CA LYS A 94 -4.90 -8.19 4.08
C LYS A 94 -5.68 -8.98 3.02
N ARG A 95 -6.16 -8.31 1.96
CA ARG A 95 -6.97 -8.87 0.88
C ARG A 95 -6.20 -9.07 -0.43
N VAL A 96 -4.96 -8.58 -0.52
CA VAL A 96 -4.12 -8.79 -1.71
C VAL A 96 -3.63 -10.24 -1.74
N THR A 97 -3.83 -10.91 -2.88
CA THR A 97 -3.35 -12.27 -3.10
C THR A 97 -1.83 -12.35 -2.98
N GLY A 98 -1.31 -13.30 -2.21
CA GLY A 98 0.12 -13.51 -2.01
C GLY A 98 0.75 -12.66 -0.92
N VAL A 99 0.01 -11.72 -0.30
CA VAL A 99 0.55 -10.85 0.76
C VAL A 99 0.37 -11.46 2.14
N THR A 100 1.42 -11.40 2.94
CA THR A 100 1.39 -11.67 4.38
C THR A 100 1.77 -10.42 5.14
N LEU A 101 0.91 -10.00 6.06
CA LEU A 101 1.22 -8.99 7.07
C LEU A 101 1.75 -9.69 8.32
N ASN A 102 2.85 -9.18 8.88
CA ASN A 102 3.37 -9.54 10.20
C ASN A 102 3.39 -8.28 11.06
N ARG A 103 2.24 -7.91 11.61
CA ARG A 103 2.04 -6.65 12.30
C ARG A 103 2.44 -6.75 13.77
N TRP A 104 3.50 -6.06 14.16
CA TRP A 104 4.00 -6.00 15.54
C TRP A 104 3.51 -4.80 16.32
N ASP A 105 3.46 -3.67 15.64
CA ASP A 105 3.05 -2.38 16.13
C ASP A 105 2.33 -1.62 15.00
N GLU A 106 2.47 -0.33 14.92
CA GLU A 106 1.84 0.48 13.89
C GLU A 106 2.57 0.42 12.54
N ARG A 107 3.78 -0.16 12.48
CA ARG A 107 4.52 -0.35 11.24
C ARG A 107 4.00 -1.54 10.44
N LEU A 108 3.94 -1.36 9.12
CA LEU A 108 3.55 -2.41 8.19
C LEU A 108 4.77 -3.26 7.80
N ASN A 109 4.87 -4.43 8.40
CA ASN A 109 5.82 -5.44 7.95
C ASN A 109 5.08 -6.42 7.01
N SER A 110 5.01 -6.07 5.74
CA SER A 110 4.35 -6.88 4.72
C SER A 110 5.35 -7.52 3.78
N SER A 111 5.06 -8.75 3.37
CA SER A 111 5.86 -9.46 2.38
C SER A 111 4.97 -10.12 1.33
N ALA A 112 5.54 -10.25 0.12
CA ALA A 112 4.94 -10.95 -0.99
C ALA A 112 5.99 -11.80 -1.69
N ARG A 113 5.61 -13.03 -2.08
CA ARG A 113 6.52 -13.97 -2.75
C ARG A 113 7.82 -14.22 -1.96
N GLY A 114 7.85 -13.94 -0.64
CA GLY A 114 9.02 -14.08 0.24
C GLY A 114 9.89 -12.83 0.38
N PHE A 115 9.55 -11.72 -0.25
CA PHE A 115 10.29 -10.46 -0.18
C PHE A 115 9.47 -9.36 0.48
N VAL A 116 10.12 -8.47 1.21
CA VAL A 116 9.48 -7.33 1.88
C VAL A 116 8.92 -6.37 0.84
N ILE A 117 7.74 -5.82 1.10
CA ILE A 117 7.16 -4.71 0.35
C ILE A 117 7.68 -3.43 1.00
N ASP A 118 8.65 -2.77 0.37
CA ASP A 118 9.40 -1.64 0.92
C ASP A 118 9.04 -0.29 0.29
N TYR A 119 8.19 -0.29 -0.73
CA TYR A 119 7.70 0.92 -1.37
C TYR A 119 6.27 0.75 -1.89
N PHE A 120 5.60 1.86 -2.09
CA PHE A 120 4.37 1.98 -2.86
C PHE A 120 4.48 3.19 -3.81
N LYS A 121 3.50 3.37 -4.67
CA LYS A 121 3.43 4.51 -5.59
C LYS A 121 2.17 5.31 -5.34
N ILE A 122 2.23 6.59 -5.65
CA ILE A 122 1.06 7.46 -5.76
C ILE A 122 1.10 8.09 -7.17
N ASP A 123 0.07 7.82 -7.96
CA ASP A 123 0.01 8.22 -9.39
C ASP A 123 1.27 7.82 -10.18
N GLY A 124 1.79 6.61 -9.91
CA GLY A 124 2.97 6.06 -10.56
C GLY A 124 4.32 6.59 -10.09
N MET A 125 4.36 7.53 -9.13
CA MET A 125 5.58 8.08 -8.53
C MET A 125 5.92 7.33 -7.23
N PRO A 126 7.17 6.87 -7.03
CA PRO A 126 7.53 6.07 -5.87
C PRO A 126 7.49 6.89 -4.58
N SER A 127 7.02 6.26 -3.52
CA SER A 127 7.09 6.74 -2.14
C SER A 127 7.65 5.61 -1.28
N TYR A 128 8.81 5.83 -0.70
CA TYR A 128 9.45 4.82 0.13
C TYR A 128 8.81 4.83 1.51
N SER A 129 8.45 3.66 1.98
CA SER A 129 7.95 3.45 3.33
C SER A 129 9.15 3.29 4.26
N SER A 130 9.85 4.37 4.58
CA SER A 130 10.70 4.35 5.76
C SER A 130 9.82 4.10 7.00
N TYR A 131 10.37 3.78 8.13
CA TYR A 131 9.75 3.40 9.41
C TYR A 131 8.43 4.09 9.81
N ASN A 132 7.87 4.93 8.94
CA ASN A 132 6.64 5.66 9.17
C ASN A 132 5.45 4.73 9.17
N ALA A 133 4.82 4.57 10.31
CA ALA A 133 3.56 3.88 10.47
C ALA A 133 2.41 4.65 9.81
N ARG A 134 2.51 4.87 8.48
CA ARG A 134 1.53 5.60 7.67
C ARG A 134 0.41 4.64 7.29
N ASP A 135 -0.67 4.63 8.05
CA ASP A 135 -1.90 4.00 7.57
C ASP A 135 -2.63 4.98 6.65
N ILE A 136 -2.44 4.81 5.35
CA ILE A 136 -2.99 5.71 4.32
C ILE A 136 -4.48 5.44 4.18
N ASP A 137 -5.27 6.51 4.30
CA ASP A 137 -6.71 6.45 4.06
C ASP A 137 -7.02 6.38 2.56
N LEU A 138 -7.83 5.41 2.15
CA LEU A 138 -8.15 5.18 0.74
C LEU A 138 -9.27 6.08 0.20
N SER A 139 -9.89 6.93 1.01
CA SER A 139 -10.96 7.83 0.55
C SER A 139 -10.53 8.84 -0.51
N MET A 140 -9.23 9.15 -0.58
CA MET A 140 -8.65 10.08 -1.56
C MET A 140 -8.33 9.42 -2.91
N TYR A 141 -8.43 8.08 -3.00
CA TYR A 141 -8.00 7.31 -4.17
C TYR A 141 -9.19 6.68 -4.89
N GLU A 142 -9.10 6.62 -6.20
CA GLU A 142 -10.10 6.04 -7.09
C GLU A 142 -9.97 4.51 -7.14
N ARG A 143 -8.71 4.04 -7.12
CA ARG A 143 -8.38 2.62 -7.14
C ARG A 143 -6.97 2.38 -6.63
N VAL A 144 -6.68 1.13 -6.33
CA VAL A 144 -5.32 0.65 -6.03
C VAL A 144 -4.95 -0.45 -7.02
N GLU A 145 -3.82 -0.27 -7.68
CA GLU A 145 -3.27 -1.21 -8.66
C GLU A 145 -2.10 -1.97 -8.05
N VAL A 146 -2.06 -3.28 -8.22
CA VAL A 146 -1.02 -4.16 -7.70
C VAL A 146 -0.35 -4.89 -8.84
N VAL A 147 0.97 -4.76 -8.97
CA VAL A 147 1.83 -5.46 -9.95
C VAL A 147 2.85 -6.29 -9.20
N ARG A 148 2.83 -7.61 -9.37
CA ARG A 148 3.70 -8.53 -8.64
C ARG A 148 5.04 -8.74 -9.35
N GLY A 149 6.11 -8.97 -8.58
CA GLY A 149 7.47 -9.16 -9.06
C GLY A 149 8.32 -7.89 -9.09
N ALA A 150 9.48 -7.95 -9.73
CA ALA A 150 10.39 -6.83 -9.87
C ALA A 150 9.81 -5.73 -10.77
N ASN A 151 9.92 -4.46 -10.36
CA ASN A 151 9.35 -3.31 -11.06
C ASN A 151 10.35 -2.15 -11.22
N GLY A 152 11.65 -2.45 -11.35
CA GLY A 152 12.72 -1.46 -11.42
C GLY A 152 12.59 -0.46 -12.57
N LEU A 153 11.96 -0.85 -13.68
CA LEU A 153 11.69 0.05 -14.81
C LEU A 153 10.96 1.32 -14.37
N THR A 154 9.95 1.20 -13.52
CA THR A 154 9.09 2.32 -13.12
C THR A 154 9.40 2.85 -11.70
N THR A 155 10.19 2.12 -10.91
CA THR A 155 10.50 2.49 -9.51
C THR A 155 11.94 2.94 -9.33
N GLY A 156 12.91 2.29 -10.02
CA GLY A 156 14.33 2.38 -9.72
C GLY A 156 14.73 1.35 -8.66
N ALA A 157 15.12 1.79 -7.47
CA ALA A 157 15.51 0.91 -6.37
C ALA A 157 14.31 0.27 -5.65
N GLY A 158 14.51 -0.90 -5.04
CA GLY A 158 13.54 -1.60 -4.20
C GLY A 158 13.69 -3.12 -4.21
N ASN A 159 12.76 -3.83 -3.58
CA ASN A 159 12.71 -5.28 -3.51
C ASN A 159 11.89 -5.91 -4.66
N PRO A 160 12.20 -7.14 -5.08
CA PRO A 160 11.48 -7.82 -6.16
C PRO A 160 10.14 -8.44 -5.68
N SER A 161 9.42 -7.78 -4.78
CA SER A 161 8.18 -8.26 -4.17
C SER A 161 6.95 -7.94 -5.02
N MET A 162 6.52 -6.70 -4.96
CA MET A 162 5.44 -6.12 -5.76
C MET A 162 5.48 -4.59 -5.73
N SER A 163 4.81 -3.98 -6.71
CA SER A 163 4.53 -2.55 -6.75
C SER A 163 3.05 -2.31 -6.50
N ILE A 164 2.71 -1.45 -5.56
CA ILE A 164 1.34 -1.05 -5.24
C ILE A 164 1.19 0.43 -5.58
N ASN A 165 0.25 0.78 -6.45
CA ASN A 165 0.03 2.14 -6.91
C ASN A 165 -1.35 2.63 -6.47
N LEU A 166 -1.36 3.70 -5.72
CA LEU A 166 -2.54 4.42 -5.27
C LEU A 166 -2.88 5.49 -6.30
N VAL A 167 -3.97 5.33 -7.05
CA VAL A 167 -4.39 6.26 -8.09
C VAL A 167 -5.36 7.26 -7.49
N ARG A 168 -4.99 8.55 -7.47
CA ARG A 168 -5.80 9.63 -6.88
C ARG A 168 -7.09 9.87 -7.68
N LYS A 169 -8.13 10.29 -6.99
CA LYS A 169 -9.38 10.74 -7.58
C LYS A 169 -9.17 12.00 -8.44
N ARG A 170 -9.86 12.10 -9.57
CA ARG A 170 -9.87 13.26 -10.46
C ARG A 170 -11.22 13.98 -10.41
N ALA A 171 -11.24 15.23 -10.84
CA ALA A 171 -12.45 16.02 -10.99
C ALA A 171 -13.00 15.88 -12.43
N ASP A 172 -13.56 14.74 -12.74
CA ASP A 172 -14.03 14.35 -14.07
C ASP A 172 -15.49 14.73 -14.35
N SER A 173 -16.28 15.01 -13.31
CA SER A 173 -17.70 15.27 -13.46
C SER A 173 -18.01 16.70 -13.91
N LYS A 174 -18.79 16.82 -15.00
CA LYS A 174 -19.35 18.09 -15.48
C LYS A 174 -20.68 18.45 -14.80
N GLU A 175 -21.25 17.55 -14.03
CA GLU A 175 -22.45 17.75 -13.22
C GLU A 175 -22.12 17.66 -11.75
N LEU A 176 -23.00 18.21 -10.90
CA LEU A 176 -22.87 18.02 -9.45
C LEU A 176 -23.13 16.55 -9.12
N LYS A 177 -22.09 15.85 -8.69
CA LYS A 177 -22.12 14.44 -8.34
C LYS A 177 -21.36 14.21 -7.04
N GLY A 178 -21.81 13.31 -6.22
CA GLY A 178 -21.08 12.98 -5.02
C GLY A 178 -21.78 11.98 -4.12
N ASP A 179 -21.12 11.70 -3.00
CA ASP A 179 -21.68 10.87 -1.94
C ASP A 179 -21.36 11.43 -0.54
N VAL A 180 -22.28 11.19 0.38
CA VAL A 180 -22.10 11.41 1.82
C VAL A 180 -22.28 10.09 2.51
N SER A 181 -21.33 9.71 3.37
CA SER A 181 -21.37 8.45 4.10
C SER A 181 -21.25 8.68 5.61
N LEU A 182 -22.08 7.98 6.36
CA LEU A 182 -22.02 7.89 7.82
C LEU A 182 -21.77 6.43 8.20
N LYS A 183 -20.81 6.19 9.08
CA LYS A 183 -20.45 4.85 9.55
C LYS A 183 -20.52 4.79 11.08
N ALA A 184 -20.99 3.64 11.60
CA ALA A 184 -20.94 3.32 13.02
C ALA A 184 -20.62 1.84 13.20
N GLY A 185 -19.68 1.52 14.09
CA GLY A 185 -19.17 0.15 14.21
C GLY A 185 -18.74 -0.25 15.61
N SER A 186 -18.18 -1.44 15.68
CA SER A 186 -17.61 -2.00 16.90
C SER A 186 -16.56 -1.06 17.50
N TRP A 187 -16.43 -1.13 18.82
CA TRP A 187 -15.45 -0.32 19.60
C TRP A 187 -15.64 1.19 19.40
N ASN A 188 -16.88 1.65 19.51
CA ASN A 188 -17.23 3.08 19.41
C ASN A 188 -16.66 3.75 18.14
N SER A 189 -16.54 3.00 17.05
CA SER A 189 -16.07 3.54 15.79
C SER A 189 -17.16 4.34 15.08
N TYR A 190 -16.88 5.60 14.78
CA TYR A 190 -17.76 6.49 14.02
C TYR A 190 -16.98 7.21 12.94
N SER A 191 -17.57 7.33 11.75
CA SER A 191 -16.97 8.09 10.66
C SER A 191 -18.03 8.84 9.87
N ALA A 192 -17.67 10.02 9.40
CA ALA A 192 -18.45 10.81 8.46
C ALA A 192 -17.55 11.26 7.31
N SER A 193 -18.02 11.10 6.06
CA SER A 193 -17.28 11.53 4.88
C SER A 193 -18.20 12.12 3.82
N ALA A 194 -17.63 13.01 3.00
CA ALA A 194 -18.26 13.53 1.79
C ALA A 194 -17.25 13.56 0.65
N ASP A 195 -17.67 13.19 -0.54
CA ASP A 195 -16.93 13.23 -1.78
C ASP A 195 -17.81 13.91 -2.84
N VAL A 196 -17.40 15.08 -3.31
CA VAL A 196 -18.23 15.90 -4.20
C VAL A 196 -17.39 16.40 -5.36
N SER A 197 -17.88 16.21 -6.58
CA SER A 197 -17.29 16.68 -7.82
C SER A 197 -18.29 17.49 -8.65
N SER A 198 -17.83 18.54 -9.32
CA SER A 198 -18.67 19.34 -10.21
C SER A 198 -17.81 20.20 -11.16
N LYS A 199 -18.43 20.66 -12.24
CA LYS A 199 -17.87 21.77 -13.02
C LYS A 199 -17.81 23.06 -12.20
N LEU A 200 -16.77 23.85 -12.44
CA LEU A 200 -16.55 25.16 -11.81
C LEU A 200 -16.80 26.33 -12.76
N ASN A 201 -16.98 26.07 -14.07
CA ASN A 201 -17.35 27.06 -15.07
C ASN A 201 -18.47 26.55 -15.98
N GLU A 202 -19.10 27.41 -16.76
CA GLU A 202 -20.25 27.09 -17.61
C GLU A 202 -19.93 26.03 -18.67
N SER A 203 -18.73 26.06 -19.25
CA SER A 203 -18.29 25.10 -20.28
C SER A 203 -18.00 23.72 -19.75
N GLY A 204 -17.76 23.55 -18.43
CA GLY A 204 -17.26 22.32 -17.82
C GLY A 204 -15.79 22.04 -18.16
N SER A 205 -15.06 23.00 -18.73
CA SER A 205 -13.62 22.86 -18.98
C SER A 205 -12.79 22.96 -17.70
N VAL A 206 -13.33 23.54 -16.62
CA VAL A 206 -12.73 23.53 -15.28
C VAL A 206 -13.66 22.81 -14.34
N ARG A 207 -13.13 21.79 -13.67
CA ARG A 207 -13.86 20.91 -12.76
C ARG A 207 -13.15 20.85 -11.43
N GLY A 208 -13.88 20.61 -10.36
CA GLY A 208 -13.32 20.47 -9.02
C GLY A 208 -13.88 19.26 -8.30
N ARG A 209 -13.08 18.63 -7.46
CA ARG A 209 -13.50 17.58 -6.53
C ARG A 209 -12.94 17.83 -5.15
N VAL A 210 -13.74 17.60 -4.13
CA VAL A 210 -13.35 17.71 -2.72
C VAL A 210 -13.78 16.46 -2.00
N VAL A 211 -12.86 15.87 -1.23
CA VAL A 211 -13.13 14.77 -0.29
C VAL A 211 -12.78 15.24 1.11
N VAL A 212 -13.70 15.02 2.05
CA VAL A 212 -13.48 15.24 3.48
C VAL A 212 -13.91 14.02 4.26
N LYS A 213 -13.15 13.65 5.29
CA LYS A 213 -13.51 12.55 6.20
C LYS A 213 -13.04 12.89 7.61
N HIS A 214 -13.85 12.50 8.59
CA HIS A 214 -13.49 12.42 9.99
C HIS A 214 -13.84 11.04 10.52
N GLU A 215 -12.92 10.42 11.26
CA GLU A 215 -13.11 9.13 11.92
C GLU A 215 -12.59 9.22 13.35
N ASP A 216 -13.37 8.67 14.29
CA ASP A 216 -13.03 8.52 15.72
C ASP A 216 -13.36 7.07 16.10
N ALA A 217 -12.41 6.33 16.63
CA ALA A 217 -12.57 4.93 16.96
C ALA A 217 -11.73 4.52 18.16
N ASP A 218 -12.31 3.72 19.05
CA ASP A 218 -11.55 2.87 19.98
C ASP A 218 -11.08 1.60 19.26
N SER A 219 -10.40 0.70 19.97
CA SER A 219 -9.98 -0.60 19.46
C SER A 219 -10.45 -1.71 20.41
N TYR A 220 -10.32 -2.97 19.93
CA TYR A 220 -10.42 -4.13 20.82
C TYR A 220 -9.26 -4.18 21.82
N MET A 221 -8.15 -3.51 21.53
CA MET A 221 -6.99 -3.40 22.41
C MET A 221 -7.24 -2.38 23.50
N ASP A 222 -6.83 -2.72 24.73
CA ASP A 222 -6.88 -1.80 25.85
C ASP A 222 -6.11 -0.51 25.55
N ASN A 223 -6.68 0.65 25.92
CA ASN A 223 -6.13 2.01 25.78
C ASN A 223 -6.04 2.55 24.34
N TYR A 224 -6.10 1.71 23.30
CA TYR A 224 -5.90 2.16 21.93
C TYR A 224 -7.09 2.97 21.43
N LYS A 225 -6.79 4.18 20.94
CA LYS A 225 -7.73 5.08 20.27
C LYS A 225 -7.12 5.62 18.99
N ARG A 226 -7.97 5.97 18.05
CA ARG A 226 -7.57 6.49 16.76
C ARG A 226 -8.52 7.59 16.30
N THR A 227 -7.94 8.70 15.83
CA THR A 227 -8.68 9.75 15.11
C THR A 227 -8.00 9.97 13.77
N ASN A 228 -8.77 10.04 12.67
CA ASN A 228 -8.26 10.23 11.32
C ASN A 228 -9.05 11.32 10.61
N ASP A 229 -8.37 12.43 10.29
CA ASP A 229 -8.92 13.59 9.58
C ASP A 229 -8.34 13.67 8.17
N ILE A 230 -9.20 13.72 7.16
CA ILE A 230 -8.83 13.78 5.75
C ILE A 230 -9.42 15.03 5.10
N PHE A 231 -8.59 15.70 4.33
CA PHE A 231 -8.99 16.68 3.33
C PHE A 231 -8.24 16.39 2.04
N TYR A 232 -8.97 16.34 0.93
CA TYR A 232 -8.44 16.23 -0.42
C TYR A 232 -9.17 17.19 -1.34
N GLY A 233 -8.44 17.88 -2.19
CA GLY A 233 -9.01 18.76 -3.20
C GLY A 233 -8.21 18.69 -4.48
N VAL A 234 -8.90 18.61 -5.63
CA VAL A 234 -8.29 18.65 -6.95
C VAL A 234 -9.11 19.54 -7.90
N ILE A 235 -8.42 20.26 -8.74
CA ILE A 235 -8.98 21.03 -9.86
C ILE A 235 -8.37 20.49 -11.14
N ASP A 236 -9.23 20.08 -12.07
CA ASP A 236 -8.89 19.61 -13.39
C ASP A 236 -9.38 20.59 -14.43
N ALA A 237 -8.51 21.00 -15.34
CA ALA A 237 -8.78 22.04 -16.32
C ALA A 237 -8.31 21.63 -17.73
N ASP A 238 -9.23 21.62 -18.67
CA ASP A 238 -8.95 21.59 -20.11
C ASP A 238 -8.65 23.05 -20.52
N LEU A 239 -7.36 23.43 -20.48
CA LEU A 239 -6.91 24.79 -20.77
C LEU A 239 -7.05 25.14 -22.25
N THR A 240 -6.80 24.15 -23.10
CA THR A 240 -7.02 24.17 -24.55
C THR A 240 -7.46 22.75 -24.99
N ASP A 241 -7.79 22.58 -26.27
CA ASP A 241 -8.09 21.26 -26.84
C ASP A 241 -6.90 20.27 -26.77
N SER A 242 -5.69 20.76 -26.51
CA SER A 242 -4.45 19.99 -26.46
C SER A 242 -3.73 20.07 -25.12
N THR A 243 -4.28 20.78 -24.14
CA THR A 243 -3.60 21.03 -22.83
C THR A 243 -4.56 20.73 -21.68
N TYR A 244 -4.22 19.73 -20.90
CA TYR A 244 -4.90 19.40 -19.65
C TYR A 244 -3.98 19.66 -18.47
N LEU A 245 -4.52 20.26 -17.40
CA LEU A 245 -3.81 20.56 -16.15
C LEU A 245 -4.65 20.09 -14.97
N SER A 246 -4.00 19.32 -14.08
CA SER A 246 -4.57 18.92 -12.80
C SER A 246 -3.71 19.47 -11.66
N LEU A 247 -4.33 20.14 -10.69
CA LEU A 247 -3.68 20.66 -9.49
C LEU A 247 -4.44 20.20 -8.27
N GLY A 248 -3.73 19.68 -7.29
CA GLY A 248 -4.40 19.19 -6.09
C GLY A 248 -3.55 19.26 -4.83
N ALA A 249 -4.26 19.10 -3.71
CA ALA A 249 -3.67 19.03 -2.38
C ALA A 249 -4.39 17.96 -1.53
N ALA A 250 -3.63 17.33 -0.65
CA ALA A 250 -4.14 16.35 0.31
C ALA A 250 -3.60 16.65 1.71
N TYR A 251 -4.40 16.35 2.70
CA TYR A 251 -4.05 16.40 4.12
C TYR A 251 -4.63 15.17 4.81
N GLN A 252 -3.78 14.46 5.54
CA GLN A 252 -4.20 13.41 6.46
C GLN A 252 -3.55 13.65 7.81
N LYS A 253 -4.35 13.67 8.88
CA LYS A 253 -3.87 13.67 10.26
C LYS A 253 -4.41 12.43 10.95
N LEU A 254 -3.49 11.55 11.30
CA LEU A 254 -3.77 10.30 11.99
C LEU A 254 -3.18 10.37 13.39
N ASP A 255 -4.03 10.59 14.40
CA ASP A 255 -3.66 10.53 15.80
C ASP A 255 -3.99 9.15 16.37
N ARG A 256 -3.05 8.52 17.06
CA ARG A 256 -3.19 7.22 17.70
C ARG A 256 -2.60 7.25 19.08
N ASP A 257 -3.45 7.01 20.08
CA ASP A 257 -3.12 6.95 21.49
C ASP A 257 -3.17 5.51 22.00
N GLY A 258 -2.43 5.20 23.06
CA GLY A 258 -2.39 3.86 23.64
C GLY A 258 -1.74 2.82 22.71
N VAL A 259 -0.86 3.25 21.81
CA VAL A 259 -0.20 2.37 20.85
C VAL A 259 0.81 1.46 21.53
N ARG A 260 0.97 0.28 20.97
CA ARG A 260 1.99 -0.69 21.38
C ARG A 260 3.30 -0.48 20.62
N TRP A 261 4.41 -0.84 21.26
CA TRP A 261 5.68 -1.07 20.58
C TRP A 261 6.10 -2.53 20.75
N GLY A 262 5.82 -3.36 19.75
CA GLY A 262 5.99 -4.80 19.82
C GLY A 262 4.77 -5.55 20.37
N GLY A 263 4.92 -6.85 20.60
CA GLY A 263 3.87 -7.75 21.04
C GLY A 263 3.96 -8.13 22.52
N LEU A 264 2.95 -8.88 22.96
CA LEU A 264 2.95 -9.54 24.26
C LEU A 264 4.02 -10.64 24.32
N PRO A 265 4.66 -10.92 25.49
CA PRO A 265 5.59 -12.03 25.63
C PRO A 265 4.98 -13.36 25.20
N ALA A 266 5.64 -14.08 24.30
CA ALA A 266 5.13 -15.34 23.76
C ALA A 266 5.31 -16.53 24.70
N PHE A 267 6.22 -16.43 25.67
CA PHE A 267 6.54 -17.46 26.65
C PHE A 267 6.60 -16.86 28.05
N TYR A 268 6.18 -17.66 29.02
CA TYR A 268 6.48 -17.38 30.41
C TYR A 268 7.94 -17.71 30.74
N SER A 269 8.43 -17.23 31.88
CA SER A 269 9.82 -17.44 32.31
C SER A 269 10.17 -18.92 32.54
N ASP A 270 9.17 -19.81 32.70
CA ASP A 270 9.35 -21.25 32.79
C ASP A 270 9.40 -21.95 31.41
N GLY A 271 9.40 -21.18 30.29
CA GLY A 271 9.45 -21.67 28.93
C GLY A 271 8.12 -22.19 28.38
N THR A 272 7.05 -22.16 29.14
CA THR A 272 5.73 -22.55 28.65
C THR A 272 5.09 -21.43 27.83
N ARG A 273 4.25 -21.78 26.87
CA ARG A 273 3.56 -20.83 25.99
C ARG A 273 2.67 -19.91 26.80
N ALA A 274 2.85 -18.59 26.62
CA ALA A 274 2.00 -17.59 27.25
C ALA A 274 0.66 -17.48 26.53
N ASN A 275 -0.39 -17.19 27.30
CA ASN A 275 -1.72 -16.91 26.80
C ASN A 275 -2.30 -15.73 27.59
N PHE A 276 -2.76 -14.70 26.89
CA PHE A 276 -3.33 -13.48 27.46
C PHE A 276 -4.69 -13.20 26.85
N ASP A 277 -5.46 -12.33 27.50
CA ASP A 277 -6.64 -11.75 26.86
C ASP A 277 -6.25 -11.01 25.57
N ARG A 278 -7.06 -11.14 24.53
CA ARG A 278 -6.81 -10.48 23.22
C ARG A 278 -6.78 -8.95 23.31
N ALA A 279 -7.49 -8.38 24.28
CA ALA A 279 -7.52 -6.94 24.52
C ALA A 279 -6.22 -6.43 25.16
N LYS A 280 -5.44 -7.32 25.83
CA LYS A 280 -4.22 -6.91 26.49
C LYS A 280 -3.17 -6.44 25.46
N THR A 281 -2.55 -5.32 25.77
CA THR A 281 -1.51 -4.72 24.93
C THR A 281 -0.34 -4.21 25.77
N VAL A 282 0.79 -3.97 25.11
CA VAL A 282 1.99 -3.34 25.69
C VAL A 282 1.88 -1.84 25.39
N SER A 283 1.14 -1.10 26.21
CA SER A 283 0.92 0.35 26.06
C SER A 283 0.56 0.99 27.39
N ASP A 284 0.64 2.28 27.45
CA ASP A 284 0.15 3.12 28.57
C ASP A 284 -0.60 4.33 28.01
N ASP A 285 -1.30 5.09 28.87
CA ASP A 285 -2.13 6.24 28.47
C ASP A 285 -1.34 7.36 27.76
N TRP A 286 -0.03 7.43 27.98
CA TRP A 286 0.86 8.40 27.35
C TRP A 286 1.47 7.92 26.02
N THR A 287 1.37 6.63 25.70
CA THR A 287 1.94 6.12 24.44
C THR A 287 1.14 6.62 23.25
N HIS A 288 1.81 7.10 22.23
CA HIS A 288 1.19 7.59 21.00
C HIS A 288 2.11 7.43 19.80
N TRP A 289 1.50 7.44 18.62
CA TRP A 289 2.19 7.49 17.33
C TRP A 289 1.34 8.27 16.34
N ASN A 290 1.56 9.57 16.29
CA ASN A 290 0.79 10.50 15.48
C ASN A 290 1.52 10.79 14.18
N VAL A 291 0.80 10.83 13.07
CA VAL A 291 1.37 11.13 11.75
C VAL A 291 0.51 12.16 11.05
N THR A 292 1.13 13.23 10.56
CA THR A 292 0.50 14.23 9.71
C THR A 292 1.16 14.23 8.35
N THR A 293 0.37 13.98 7.30
CA THR A 293 0.83 14.06 5.90
C THR A 293 0.17 15.22 5.20
N LYS A 294 0.97 16.04 4.51
CA LYS A 294 0.52 17.16 3.66
C LYS A 294 1.11 16.94 2.28
N SER A 295 0.27 16.95 1.26
CA SER A 295 0.69 16.75 -0.13
C SER A 295 0.21 17.89 -1.01
N VAL A 296 1.01 18.27 -1.99
CA VAL A 296 0.57 19.03 -3.16
C VAL A 296 1.07 18.35 -4.41
N PHE A 297 0.28 18.40 -5.47
CA PHE A 297 0.65 17.76 -6.74
C PHE A 297 0.13 18.51 -7.94
N ALA A 298 0.81 18.33 -9.06
CA ALA A 298 0.46 18.91 -10.35
C ALA A 298 0.72 17.89 -11.46
N ASN A 299 -0.21 17.77 -12.41
CA ASN A 299 -0.04 16.97 -13.62
C ASN A 299 -0.41 17.81 -14.83
N LEU A 300 0.47 17.85 -15.81
CA LEU A 300 0.27 18.50 -17.10
C LEU A 300 0.33 17.45 -18.20
N GLU A 301 -0.67 17.42 -19.05
CA GLU A 301 -0.69 16.64 -20.29
C GLU A 301 -0.82 17.62 -21.45
N GLN A 302 0.10 17.52 -22.41
CA GLN A 302 0.18 18.42 -23.57
C GLN A 302 0.38 17.62 -24.84
N THR A 303 -0.62 17.61 -25.70
CA THR A 303 -0.45 17.08 -27.06
C THR A 303 0.42 18.05 -27.86
N LEU A 304 1.60 17.60 -28.28
CA LEU A 304 2.60 18.41 -28.98
C LEU A 304 2.34 18.44 -30.47
N TYR A 305 2.14 17.29 -31.07
CA TYR A 305 1.92 17.16 -32.50
C TYR A 305 1.19 15.84 -32.79
N LYS A 306 0.06 15.89 -33.48
CA LYS A 306 -0.85 14.75 -33.68
C LYS A 306 -1.19 14.12 -32.33
N ASP A 307 -0.76 12.85 -32.13
CA ASP A 307 -1.04 12.05 -30.93
C ASP A 307 0.22 11.88 -30.05
N ILE A 308 1.22 12.77 -30.19
CA ILE A 308 2.42 12.77 -29.34
C ILE A 308 2.14 13.62 -28.11
N ASP A 309 2.13 12.99 -26.95
CA ASP A 309 1.81 13.64 -25.68
C ASP A 309 3.03 13.81 -24.78
N LEU A 310 3.21 15.01 -24.27
CA LEU A 310 4.13 15.33 -23.17
C LEU A 310 3.36 15.24 -21.85
N ASN A 311 3.86 14.42 -20.95
CA ASN A 311 3.33 14.28 -19.59
C ASN A 311 4.36 14.80 -18.60
N VAL A 312 3.93 15.69 -17.69
CA VAL A 312 4.74 16.19 -16.58
C VAL A 312 3.96 16.00 -15.29
N ALA A 313 4.51 15.25 -14.35
CA ALA A 313 3.92 15.01 -13.04
C ALA A 313 4.89 15.45 -11.95
N TYR A 314 4.41 16.22 -10.99
CA TYR A 314 5.15 16.64 -9.81
C TYR A 314 4.34 16.36 -8.55
N SER A 315 5.00 15.89 -7.48
CA SER A 315 4.42 15.87 -6.13
C SER A 315 5.45 16.29 -5.08
N TYR A 316 4.93 16.93 -4.05
CA TYR A 316 5.63 17.23 -2.81
C TYR A 316 4.81 16.69 -1.64
N ASP A 317 5.44 15.89 -0.80
CA ASP A 317 4.84 15.36 0.42
C ASP A 317 5.68 15.79 1.62
N LYS A 318 5.03 16.35 2.64
CA LYS A 318 5.62 16.58 3.95
C LYS A 318 4.93 15.69 4.98
N ILE A 319 5.75 14.94 5.73
CA ILE A 319 5.29 13.96 6.70
C ILE A 319 5.95 14.31 8.03
N ASP A 320 5.13 14.58 9.02
CA ASP A 320 5.56 14.83 10.40
C ASP A 320 5.04 13.68 11.27
N SER A 321 5.94 13.00 12.02
CA SER A 321 5.62 11.94 12.98
C SER A 321 6.06 12.35 14.38
N ASP A 322 5.17 12.18 15.37
CA ASP A 322 5.41 12.39 16.80
C ASP A 322 5.11 11.06 17.53
N THR A 323 6.14 10.53 18.23
CA THR A 323 6.10 9.15 18.73
C THR A 323 6.60 9.08 20.15
N ALA A 324 5.80 8.46 21.04
CA ALA A 324 6.21 8.05 22.37
C ALA A 324 5.74 6.62 22.62
N LEU A 325 6.65 5.71 22.88
CA LEU A 325 6.41 4.27 22.92
C LEU A 325 6.94 3.61 24.18
N LEU A 326 6.32 2.48 24.53
CA LEU A 326 6.72 1.60 25.61
C LEU A 326 7.07 0.21 25.05
N TYR A 327 8.31 -0.24 25.29
CA TYR A 327 8.78 -1.55 24.89
C TYR A 327 8.98 -2.45 26.10
N PHE A 328 8.61 -3.73 26.00
CA PHE A 328 8.86 -4.75 27.00
C PHE A 328 9.80 -5.82 26.48
N ALA A 329 10.86 -6.11 27.23
CA ALA A 329 11.80 -7.19 26.98
C ALA A 329 11.71 -8.25 28.09
N GLY A 330 12.12 -9.48 27.79
CA GLY A 330 12.17 -10.58 28.75
C GLY A 330 10.97 -11.53 28.70
N ALA A 331 10.79 -12.32 29.74
CA ALA A 331 9.73 -13.29 29.87
C ALA A 331 9.03 -13.18 31.23
N VAL A 332 7.71 -13.13 31.20
CA VAL A 332 6.88 -12.92 32.40
C VAL A 332 6.86 -14.15 33.28
N ASN A 333 7.13 -13.98 34.56
CA ASN A 333 6.78 -14.98 35.57
C ASN A 333 5.23 -15.02 35.72
N ARG A 334 4.63 -16.18 35.45
CA ARG A 334 3.16 -16.32 35.47
C ARG A 334 2.52 -16.10 36.83
N PHE A 335 3.27 -16.23 37.95
CA PHE A 335 2.73 -16.19 39.31
C PHE A 335 2.74 -14.78 39.89
N ASP A 336 3.81 -14.01 39.66
CA ASP A 336 4.00 -12.70 40.28
C ASP A 336 4.17 -11.56 39.27
N GLY A 337 4.25 -11.86 37.96
CA GLY A 337 4.40 -10.87 36.90
C GLY A 337 5.80 -10.26 36.78
N SER A 338 6.80 -10.79 37.51
CA SER A 338 8.20 -10.34 37.41
C SER A 338 8.89 -10.84 36.12
N GLY A 339 10.14 -10.39 35.89
CA GLY A 339 10.97 -10.86 34.78
C GLY A 339 10.87 -10.07 33.48
N ILE A 340 10.14 -8.97 33.49
CA ILE A 340 10.09 -8.02 32.39
C ILE A 340 10.96 -6.79 32.70
N GLU A 341 11.71 -6.38 31.70
CA GLU A 341 12.33 -5.06 31.64
C GLU A 341 11.55 -4.20 30.67
N TYR A 342 11.50 -2.90 30.92
CA TYR A 342 10.83 -1.94 30.06
C TYR A 342 11.76 -0.82 29.61
N MET A 343 11.45 -0.25 28.47
CA MET A 343 12.10 0.92 27.91
C MET A 343 11.00 1.87 27.39
N ASP A 344 11.09 3.13 27.78
CA ASP A 344 10.33 4.20 27.15
C ASP A 344 11.19 4.84 26.05
N TRP A 345 10.52 5.22 24.96
CA TRP A 345 11.18 5.80 23.79
C TRP A 345 10.38 6.97 23.27
N LYS A 346 11.07 8.07 22.98
CA LYS A 346 10.49 9.21 22.29
C LYS A 346 11.31 9.51 21.04
N ALA A 347 10.61 9.68 19.93
CA ALA A 347 11.20 10.07 18.66
C ALA A 347 10.22 10.91 17.85
N ASP A 348 10.74 11.94 17.20
CA ASP A 348 10.01 12.68 16.17
C ASP A 348 10.71 12.44 14.83
N GLU A 349 9.96 12.43 13.75
CA GLU A 349 10.53 12.30 12.40
C GLU A 349 9.84 13.28 11.45
N GLN A 350 10.62 13.94 10.61
CA GLN A 350 10.14 14.81 9.56
C GLN A 350 10.71 14.34 8.23
N SER A 351 9.85 14.09 7.25
CA SER A 351 10.26 13.75 5.88
C SER A 351 9.67 14.74 4.90
N GLU A 352 10.48 15.15 3.92
CA GLU A 352 10.08 15.95 2.77
C GLU A 352 10.45 15.19 1.51
N VAL A 353 9.43 14.82 0.71
CA VAL A 353 9.61 14.00 -0.49
C VAL A 353 9.22 14.81 -1.71
N HIS A 354 10.11 14.92 -2.67
CA HIS A 354 9.88 15.56 -3.97
C HIS A 354 9.94 14.51 -5.07
N ASN A 355 8.93 14.47 -5.91
CA ASN A 355 8.91 13.63 -7.11
C ASN A 355 8.67 14.49 -8.34
N LEU A 356 9.39 14.21 -9.41
CA LEU A 356 9.17 14.75 -10.75
C LEU A 356 9.31 13.62 -11.78
N ASP A 357 8.33 13.49 -12.65
CA ASP A 357 8.38 12.58 -13.80
C ASP A 357 8.01 13.38 -15.06
N VAL A 358 8.82 13.25 -16.09
CA VAL A 358 8.59 13.89 -17.39
C VAL A 358 8.76 12.82 -18.46
N ASN A 359 7.73 12.65 -19.28
CA ASN A 359 7.81 11.69 -20.37
C ASN A 359 7.09 12.16 -21.62
N VAL A 360 7.48 11.60 -22.74
CA VAL A 360 6.84 11.80 -24.05
C VAL A 360 6.32 10.46 -24.51
N ASP A 361 5.03 10.39 -24.78
CA ASP A 361 4.34 9.25 -25.38
C ASP A 361 4.22 9.44 -26.88
N ILE A 362 4.65 8.44 -27.65
CA ILE A 362 4.79 8.51 -29.10
C ILE A 362 4.08 7.28 -29.70
N PRO A 363 2.79 7.35 -30.00
CA PRO A 363 2.10 6.33 -30.79
C PRO A 363 2.48 6.47 -32.28
N PHE A 364 2.64 5.35 -32.96
CA PHE A 364 2.93 5.31 -34.39
C PHE A 364 2.50 3.98 -35.01
N GLU A 365 2.49 3.89 -36.33
CA GLU A 365 2.13 2.67 -37.05
C GLU A 365 3.28 2.18 -37.93
N ILE A 366 3.48 0.86 -37.96
CA ILE A 366 4.37 0.18 -38.90
C ILE A 366 3.60 -0.98 -39.53
N GLY A 367 3.50 -0.96 -40.87
CA GLY A 367 2.83 -2.04 -41.60
C GLY A 367 1.34 -2.21 -41.26
N GLY A 368 0.67 -1.16 -40.79
CA GLY A 368 -0.73 -1.20 -40.34
C GLY A 368 -0.92 -1.71 -38.92
N LEU A 369 0.18 -1.96 -38.17
CA LEU A 369 0.15 -2.37 -36.77
C LEU A 369 0.49 -1.19 -35.85
N SER A 370 -0.31 -1.00 -34.79
CA SER A 370 -0.11 0.05 -33.78
C SER A 370 1.12 -0.25 -32.94
N GLN A 371 1.98 0.75 -32.80
CA GLN A 371 3.17 0.76 -31.98
C GLN A 371 3.10 1.93 -30.99
N GLN A 372 3.80 1.84 -29.88
CA GLN A 372 3.87 2.93 -28.89
C GLN A 372 5.22 2.92 -28.20
N ILE A 373 5.81 4.09 -28.04
CA ILE A 373 7.06 4.29 -27.30
C ILE A 373 6.86 5.40 -26.30
N ILE A 374 7.33 5.19 -25.06
CA ILE A 374 7.45 6.23 -24.05
C ILE A 374 8.94 6.39 -23.71
N VAL A 375 9.41 7.63 -23.73
CA VAL A 375 10.74 8.02 -23.24
C VAL A 375 10.57 9.04 -22.16
N GLY A 376 11.26 8.85 -21.03
CA GLY A 376 11.10 9.78 -19.90
C GLY A 376 12.29 9.83 -18.97
N ALA A 377 12.19 10.78 -18.05
CA ALA A 377 13.14 10.96 -16.95
C ALA A 377 12.37 11.18 -15.65
N SER A 378 12.92 10.66 -14.56
CA SER A 378 12.34 10.83 -13.22
C SER A 378 13.39 11.31 -12.24
N TYR A 379 12.92 12.07 -11.25
CA TYR A 379 13.68 12.54 -10.11
C TYR A 379 12.88 12.30 -8.83
N ASN A 380 13.52 11.71 -7.83
CA ASN A 380 12.99 11.56 -6.49
C ASN A 380 14.02 12.03 -5.48
N LEU A 381 13.61 12.83 -4.51
CA LEU A 381 14.41 13.31 -3.41
C LEU A 381 13.62 13.13 -2.11
N ASP A 382 14.14 12.32 -1.20
CA ASP A 382 13.59 12.10 0.14
C ASP A 382 14.58 12.64 1.17
N LYS A 383 14.15 13.67 1.92
CA LYS A 383 14.90 14.26 3.02
C LYS A 383 14.21 13.91 4.32
N THR A 384 14.83 13.08 5.12
CA THR A 384 14.31 12.66 6.42
C THR A 384 15.21 13.15 7.54
N THR A 385 14.63 13.79 8.55
CA THR A 385 15.31 14.18 9.78
C THR A 385 14.66 13.43 10.95
N LYS A 386 15.47 12.62 11.63
CA LYS A 386 15.07 11.89 12.83
C LYS A 386 15.56 12.62 14.08
N TYR A 387 14.67 12.76 15.04
CA TYR A 387 14.95 13.36 16.36
C TYR A 387 14.77 12.25 17.40
N ASN A 388 15.86 11.56 17.74
CA ASN A 388 15.84 10.45 18.67
C ASN A 388 16.19 10.91 20.09
N GLY A 389 15.34 10.59 21.07
CA GLY A 389 15.60 10.88 22.47
C GLY A 389 16.81 10.10 23.01
N VAL A 390 17.69 10.77 23.75
CA VAL A 390 18.85 10.16 24.41
C VAL A 390 18.53 9.94 25.89
N TYR A 391 18.60 8.70 26.34
CA TYR A 391 18.35 8.30 27.72
C TYR A 391 19.66 8.07 28.48
N PRO A 392 20.06 8.96 29.44
CA PRO A 392 21.38 8.96 30.05
C PRO A 392 21.70 7.75 30.95
N ASN A 393 20.67 7.05 31.45
CA ASN A 393 20.82 6.01 32.48
C ASN A 393 20.67 4.56 31.94
N GLY A 394 20.80 4.35 30.63
CA GLY A 394 20.56 3.06 29.99
C GLY A 394 19.08 2.87 29.59
N TYR A 395 18.88 1.95 28.66
CA TYR A 395 17.58 1.81 27.98
C TYR A 395 16.56 1.01 28.77
N TYR A 396 16.97 0.17 29.75
CA TYR A 396 16.07 -0.77 30.38
C TYR A 396 15.97 -0.57 31.89
N SER A 397 14.74 -0.59 32.38
CA SER A 397 14.38 -0.62 33.80
C SER A 397 13.56 -1.87 34.14
N THR A 398 13.68 -2.40 35.35
CA THR A 398 12.94 -3.58 35.78
C THR A 398 11.47 -3.24 36.04
N LEU A 399 10.56 -3.98 35.43
CA LEU A 399 9.13 -3.88 35.67
C LEU A 399 8.75 -4.76 36.87
N PRO A 400 8.23 -4.18 37.97
CA PRO A 400 7.93 -4.96 39.17
C PRO A 400 6.85 -6.02 38.94
N ASN A 401 5.80 -5.70 38.17
CA ASN A 401 4.68 -6.59 37.92
C ASN A 401 4.00 -6.27 36.57
N PHE A 402 4.13 -7.17 35.62
CA PHE A 402 3.54 -7.08 34.29
C PHE A 402 1.99 -7.02 34.32
N TYR A 403 1.36 -7.63 35.32
CA TYR A 403 -0.10 -7.64 35.41
C TYR A 403 -0.71 -6.34 35.95
N ALA A 404 0.13 -5.46 36.55
CA ALA A 404 -0.31 -4.26 37.26
C ALA A 404 0.56 -3.03 36.97
N TYR A 405 1.14 -2.91 35.76
CA TYR A 405 2.10 -1.84 35.46
C TYR A 405 1.46 -0.48 35.10
N LYS A 406 0.21 -0.42 34.67
CA LYS A 406 -0.45 0.78 34.14
C LYS A 406 -0.50 2.01 35.06
N THR A 407 -0.19 1.87 36.33
CA THR A 407 -0.17 2.99 37.30
C THR A 407 1.26 3.38 37.76
N ILE A 408 2.30 2.75 37.19
CA ILE A 408 3.65 2.75 37.75
C ILE A 408 4.66 3.43 36.82
N LEU A 409 4.33 3.57 35.54
CA LEU A 409 5.29 4.04 34.53
C LEU A 409 4.96 5.48 34.06
N PRO A 410 5.48 6.53 34.77
CA PRO A 410 5.46 7.86 34.19
C PRO A 410 6.43 7.88 32.98
N LEU A 411 6.01 8.47 31.87
CA LEU A 411 6.95 8.94 30.86
C LEU A 411 7.98 9.82 31.59
N ALA A 412 9.26 9.49 31.52
CA ALA A 412 10.31 10.42 31.90
C ALA A 412 10.04 11.71 31.16
N SER A 413 9.93 12.84 31.85
CA SER A 413 9.35 14.06 31.30
C SER A 413 10.04 14.38 29.97
N ALA A 414 9.31 14.25 28.87
CA ALA A 414 9.82 14.33 27.51
C ALA A 414 10.48 15.68 27.19
N SER A 415 10.23 16.70 28.03
CA SER A 415 10.85 18.02 27.95
C SER A 415 12.34 18.02 28.33
N ASP A 416 12.84 17.00 29.04
CA ASP A 416 14.17 16.97 29.59
C ASP A 416 15.14 16.00 28.89
N VAL A 417 14.66 15.30 27.84
CA VAL A 417 15.47 14.35 27.07
C VAL A 417 16.12 15.09 25.89
N PRO A 418 17.46 15.18 25.82
CA PRO A 418 18.11 15.73 24.64
C PRO A 418 17.88 14.84 23.42
N TYR A 419 17.74 15.44 22.25
CA TYR A 419 17.63 14.72 20.99
C TYR A 419 18.99 14.59 20.30
N ILE A 420 19.23 13.42 19.68
CA ILE A 420 20.17 13.28 18.59
C ILE A 420 19.41 13.59 17.32
N VAL A 421 19.94 14.50 16.52
CA VAL A 421 19.35 14.90 15.23
C VAL A 421 20.13 14.20 14.14
N GLU A 422 19.43 13.42 13.33
CA GLU A 422 20.01 12.60 12.27
C GLU A 422 19.33 12.90 10.93
N PRO A 423 19.83 13.91 10.18
CA PRO A 423 19.35 14.16 8.83
C PRO A 423 19.92 13.11 7.86
N GLU A 424 19.05 12.63 7.00
CA GLU A 424 19.35 11.67 5.94
C GLU A 424 18.71 12.17 4.64
N GLU A 425 19.37 11.93 3.51
CA GLU A 425 18.86 12.26 2.18
C GLU A 425 19.06 11.07 1.25
N ILE A 426 18.01 10.69 0.52
CA ILE A 426 18.06 9.74 -0.58
C ILE A 426 17.69 10.46 -1.86
N GLU A 427 18.61 10.50 -2.81
CA GLU A 427 18.38 11.05 -4.13
C GLU A 427 18.38 9.94 -5.19
N GLN A 428 17.34 9.91 -6.02
CA GLN A 428 17.26 9.01 -7.17
C GLN A 428 16.96 9.78 -8.44
N LYS A 429 17.68 9.45 -9.51
CA LYS A 429 17.47 9.95 -10.87
C LYS A 429 17.40 8.78 -11.82
N GLY A 430 16.61 8.88 -12.86
CA GLY A 430 16.55 7.85 -13.88
C GLY A 430 16.09 8.36 -15.22
N ILE A 431 16.64 7.79 -16.26
CA ILE A 431 16.14 7.92 -17.63
C ILE A 431 15.60 6.56 -18.02
N TYR A 432 14.43 6.52 -18.61
CA TYR A 432 13.78 5.28 -18.99
C TYR A 432 13.20 5.35 -20.40
N PHE A 433 13.09 4.18 -20.97
CA PHE A 433 12.41 3.91 -22.23
C PHE A 433 11.51 2.72 -22.03
N THR A 434 10.31 2.75 -22.59
CA THR A 434 9.41 1.61 -22.70
C THR A 434 8.68 1.65 -24.03
N GLY A 435 8.34 0.48 -24.58
CA GLY A 435 7.64 0.39 -25.84
C GLY A 435 6.76 -0.86 -25.94
N LYS A 436 5.64 -0.70 -26.63
CA LYS A 436 4.79 -1.78 -27.08
C LYS A 436 4.93 -1.90 -28.60
N PHE A 437 5.40 -3.03 -29.06
CA PHE A 437 5.59 -3.36 -30.46
C PHE A 437 4.69 -4.52 -30.87
N SER A 438 3.68 -4.26 -31.66
CA SER A 438 2.88 -5.30 -32.31
C SER A 438 3.71 -5.88 -33.45
N LEU A 439 4.26 -7.08 -33.23
CA LEU A 439 5.08 -7.81 -34.22
C LEU A 439 4.18 -8.49 -35.26
N LEU A 440 3.03 -8.95 -34.83
CA LEU A 440 1.91 -9.49 -35.60
C LEU A 440 0.61 -8.94 -34.98
N GLU A 441 -0.52 -9.19 -35.61
CA GLU A 441 -1.85 -8.80 -35.07
C GLU A 441 -2.08 -9.43 -33.69
N ASP A 442 -1.57 -10.64 -33.46
CA ASP A 442 -1.75 -11.45 -32.26
C ASP A 442 -0.48 -11.54 -31.38
N LEU A 443 0.67 -10.97 -31.81
CA LEU A 443 1.94 -11.05 -31.06
C LEU A 443 2.48 -9.66 -30.73
N LYS A 444 2.58 -9.36 -29.43
CA LYS A 444 3.05 -8.09 -28.89
C LYS A 444 4.32 -8.29 -28.09
N LEU A 445 5.32 -7.45 -28.34
CA LEU A 445 6.52 -7.30 -27.52
C LEU A 445 6.41 -6.03 -26.70
N ILE A 446 6.44 -6.16 -25.37
CA ILE A 446 6.54 -5.04 -24.44
C ILE A 446 7.97 -5.06 -23.90
N THR A 447 8.73 -3.98 -24.11
CA THR A 447 10.13 -3.92 -23.66
C THR A 447 10.49 -2.55 -23.15
N GLY A 448 11.48 -2.49 -22.28
CA GLY A 448 11.97 -1.23 -21.74
C GLY A 448 13.25 -1.41 -20.95
N ALA A 449 13.87 -0.31 -20.61
CA ALA A 449 14.99 -0.25 -19.71
C ALA A 449 15.02 1.09 -18.98
N ARG A 450 15.56 1.07 -17.78
CA ARG A 450 15.86 2.28 -17.00
C ARG A 450 17.33 2.26 -16.64
N VAL A 451 17.97 3.41 -16.74
CA VAL A 451 19.30 3.68 -16.19
C VAL A 451 19.11 4.58 -14.97
N SER A 452 19.56 4.12 -13.84
CA SER A 452 19.34 4.78 -12.53
C SER A 452 20.65 5.25 -11.92
N TYR A 453 20.54 6.36 -11.19
CA TYR A 453 21.48 6.89 -10.24
C TYR A 453 20.80 6.91 -8.87
N TRP A 454 21.49 6.48 -7.82
CA TRP A 454 21.01 6.47 -6.45
C TRP A 454 22.13 6.92 -5.51
N GLU A 455 21.82 7.81 -4.56
CA GLU A 455 22.75 8.31 -3.56
C GLU A 455 22.04 8.45 -2.21
N TYR A 456 22.71 7.98 -1.16
CA TYR A 456 22.33 8.20 0.24
C TYR A 456 23.41 9.03 0.91
N THR A 457 22.99 10.08 1.63
CA THR A 457 23.86 10.90 2.47
C THR A 457 23.28 11.03 3.86
N SER A 458 24.15 11.13 4.88
CA SER A 458 23.77 11.35 6.27
C SER A 458 24.81 12.21 6.97
N ASP A 459 24.36 13.07 7.89
CA ASP A 459 25.24 13.82 8.76
C ASP A 459 25.75 12.98 9.96
N ASN A 460 25.18 11.78 10.17
CA ASN A 460 25.68 10.84 11.17
C ASN A 460 26.98 10.21 10.67
N PRO A 461 28.13 10.44 11.33
CA PRO A 461 29.43 9.90 10.89
C PRO A 461 29.50 8.36 10.91
N ALA A 462 28.55 7.68 11.57
CA ALA A 462 28.42 6.22 11.48
C ALA A 462 27.78 5.75 10.17
N ASN A 463 27.08 6.63 9.46
CA ASN A 463 26.37 6.34 8.21
C ASN A 463 27.10 7.03 7.05
N GLU A 464 28.01 6.32 6.39
CA GLU A 464 28.76 6.90 5.28
C GLU A 464 27.89 7.10 4.05
N THR A 465 28.23 8.09 3.23
CA THR A 465 27.63 8.30 1.90
C THR A 465 27.81 7.09 1.02
N ARG A 466 26.71 6.63 0.40
CA ARG A 466 26.67 5.50 -0.53
C ARG A 466 26.13 5.96 -1.87
N LYS A 467 26.74 5.51 -2.95
CA LYS A 467 26.40 5.95 -4.30
C LYS A 467 26.51 4.82 -5.29
N PHE A 468 25.44 4.60 -6.04
CA PHE A 468 25.37 3.64 -7.14
C PHE A 468 24.96 4.36 -8.42
N THR A 469 25.67 4.08 -9.51
CA THR A 469 25.49 4.81 -10.77
C THR A 469 25.41 3.85 -11.95
N ASN A 470 24.60 4.22 -12.94
CA ASN A 470 24.39 3.42 -14.16
C ASN A 470 23.75 2.05 -13.89
N GLU A 471 22.93 1.96 -12.83
CA GLU A 471 22.17 0.74 -12.56
C GLU A 471 21.10 0.55 -13.64
N ILE A 472 21.22 -0.54 -14.40
CA ILE A 472 20.34 -0.83 -15.54
C ILE A 472 19.31 -1.85 -15.12
N THR A 473 18.04 -1.49 -15.20
CA THR A 473 16.90 -2.38 -14.91
C THR A 473 16.10 -2.64 -16.20
N PRO A 474 16.36 -3.75 -16.90
CA PRO A 474 15.62 -4.15 -18.09
C PRO A 474 14.24 -4.73 -17.78
N TYR A 475 13.35 -4.61 -18.76
CA TYR A 475 12.02 -5.18 -18.80
C TYR A 475 11.78 -5.76 -20.20
N VAL A 476 11.35 -7.02 -20.27
CA VAL A 476 10.93 -7.66 -21.53
C VAL A 476 9.73 -8.55 -21.27
N GLY A 477 8.68 -8.38 -22.04
CA GLY A 477 7.50 -9.23 -22.02
C GLY A 477 7.02 -9.55 -23.45
N LEU A 478 6.59 -10.77 -23.67
CA LEU A 478 5.91 -11.21 -24.87
C LEU A 478 4.47 -11.60 -24.51
N VAL A 479 3.52 -11.12 -25.28
CA VAL A 479 2.10 -11.47 -25.17
C VAL A 479 1.65 -12.02 -26.50
N TYR A 480 1.09 -13.22 -26.49
CA TYR A 480 0.52 -13.85 -27.67
C TYR A 480 -0.97 -14.12 -27.46
N ASP A 481 -1.80 -13.51 -28.30
CA ASP A 481 -3.26 -13.68 -28.27
C ASP A 481 -3.63 -15.01 -28.95
N LEU A 482 -4.07 -15.99 -28.15
CA LEU A 482 -4.56 -17.27 -28.68
C LEU A 482 -5.88 -17.11 -29.40
N ASN A 483 -6.70 -16.17 -28.97
CA ASN A 483 -7.97 -15.75 -29.56
C ASN A 483 -8.43 -14.45 -28.87
N GLU A 484 -9.64 -14.00 -29.20
CA GLU A 484 -10.24 -12.76 -28.68
C GLU A 484 -10.31 -12.70 -27.12
N ASN A 485 -10.34 -13.86 -26.45
CA ASN A 485 -10.53 -13.95 -25.00
C ASN A 485 -9.29 -14.38 -24.23
N HIS A 486 -8.32 -15.03 -24.85
CA HIS A 486 -7.21 -15.67 -24.18
C HIS A 486 -5.86 -15.23 -24.73
N SER A 487 -4.94 -14.87 -23.85
CA SER A 487 -3.55 -14.55 -24.18
C SER A 487 -2.61 -15.34 -23.28
N VAL A 488 -1.50 -15.79 -23.83
CA VAL A 488 -0.35 -16.32 -23.05
C VAL A 488 0.75 -15.28 -23.03
N TYR A 489 1.49 -15.25 -21.95
CA TYR A 489 2.61 -14.32 -21.83
C TYR A 489 3.83 -14.95 -21.15
N THR A 490 4.98 -14.34 -21.38
CA THR A 490 6.18 -14.54 -20.58
C THR A 490 6.88 -13.21 -20.38
N SER A 491 7.53 -13.03 -19.23
CA SER A 491 8.27 -11.81 -18.94
C SER A 491 9.54 -12.04 -18.14
N TYR A 492 10.48 -11.12 -18.33
CA TYR A 492 11.64 -10.89 -17.50
C TYR A 492 11.64 -9.45 -17.02
N THR A 493 11.77 -9.26 -15.71
CA THR A 493 11.85 -7.93 -15.09
C THR A 493 12.93 -7.93 -14.01
N SER A 494 13.57 -6.77 -13.80
CA SER A 494 14.58 -6.63 -12.77
C SER A 494 14.36 -5.39 -11.91
N ILE A 495 15.05 -5.37 -10.76
CA ILE A 495 15.11 -4.27 -9.82
C ILE A 495 16.43 -4.36 -9.06
N PHE A 496 17.02 -3.24 -8.69
CA PHE A 496 18.20 -3.23 -7.84
C PHE A 496 17.87 -2.73 -6.43
N GLN A 497 18.58 -3.24 -5.42
CA GLN A 497 18.43 -2.80 -4.04
C GLN A 497 19.80 -2.35 -3.51
N PRO A 498 19.96 -1.07 -3.16
CA PRO A 498 21.17 -0.58 -2.50
C PRO A 498 21.44 -1.32 -1.20
N GLN A 499 22.73 -1.61 -0.91
CA GLN A 499 23.18 -2.23 0.33
C GLN A 499 24.34 -1.44 0.94
N ASP A 500 24.62 -1.66 2.23
CA ASP A 500 25.64 -0.93 2.99
C ASP A 500 26.80 -1.81 3.48
N ASP A 501 26.83 -3.05 3.05
CA ASP A 501 27.92 -3.98 3.32
C ASP A 501 29.18 -3.64 2.52
N LYS A 502 30.35 -3.86 3.15
CA LYS A 502 31.67 -3.56 2.57
C LYS A 502 32.51 -4.81 2.41
N ASP A 503 33.33 -4.81 1.37
CA ASP A 503 34.32 -5.83 1.11
C ASP A 503 35.60 -5.64 1.97
N SER A 504 36.57 -6.54 1.80
CA SER A 504 37.88 -6.50 2.50
C SER A 504 38.77 -5.32 2.09
N SER A 505 38.42 -4.55 1.07
CA SER A 505 39.09 -3.30 0.70
C SER A 505 38.46 -2.06 1.38
N GLY A 506 37.27 -2.21 1.98
CA GLY A 506 36.44 -1.14 2.52
C GLY A 506 35.52 -0.50 1.49
N SER A 507 35.40 -1.06 0.28
CA SER A 507 34.47 -0.62 -0.76
C SER A 507 33.09 -1.22 -0.51
N TYR A 508 32.01 -0.46 -0.81
CA TYR A 508 30.65 -1.01 -0.80
C TYR A 508 30.51 -2.08 -1.87
N LEU A 509 29.76 -3.15 -1.53
CA LEU A 509 29.36 -4.16 -2.51
C LEU A 509 28.42 -3.56 -3.57
N ASN A 510 28.34 -4.21 -4.74
CA ASN A 510 27.35 -3.83 -5.73
C ASN A 510 25.92 -3.96 -5.14
N PRO A 511 24.94 -3.22 -5.66
CA PRO A 511 23.55 -3.41 -5.26
C PRO A 511 23.09 -4.86 -5.44
N ILE A 512 22.19 -5.30 -4.60
CA ILE A 512 21.49 -6.58 -4.79
C ILE A 512 20.67 -6.48 -6.07
N ASP A 513 20.82 -7.47 -6.96
CA ASP A 513 20.09 -7.56 -8.23
C ASP A 513 18.92 -8.55 -8.07
N GLY A 514 17.70 -8.04 -8.11
CA GLY A 514 16.48 -8.83 -8.04
C GLY A 514 15.93 -9.10 -9.45
N LYS A 515 15.86 -10.37 -9.85
CA LYS A 515 15.39 -10.83 -11.16
C LYS A 515 14.09 -11.59 -11.02
N SER A 516 13.11 -11.28 -11.84
CA SER A 516 11.81 -11.96 -11.84
C SER A 516 11.49 -12.49 -13.24
N TYR A 517 11.20 -13.77 -13.30
CA TYR A 517 10.74 -14.49 -14.49
C TYR A 517 9.30 -14.93 -14.23
N GLU A 518 8.42 -14.67 -15.18
CA GLU A 518 7.01 -15.04 -15.07
C GLU A 518 6.49 -15.55 -16.41
N ALA A 519 5.59 -16.54 -16.37
CA ALA A 519 4.83 -16.98 -17.52
C ALA A 519 3.39 -17.31 -17.09
N GLY A 520 2.43 -17.06 -17.94
CA GLY A 520 1.04 -17.28 -17.58
C GLY A 520 0.08 -17.22 -18.74
N ILE A 521 -1.18 -17.48 -18.39
CA ILE A 521 -2.33 -17.28 -19.27
C ILE A 521 -3.27 -16.27 -18.62
N LYS A 522 -3.76 -15.33 -19.40
CA LYS A 522 -4.77 -14.36 -19.02
C LYS A 522 -5.99 -14.48 -19.91
N SER A 523 -7.15 -14.29 -19.33
CA SER A 523 -8.38 -14.34 -20.09
C SER A 523 -9.32 -13.23 -19.67
N GLU A 524 -10.00 -12.69 -20.66
CA GLU A 524 -10.98 -11.63 -20.53
C GLU A 524 -12.31 -12.08 -21.15
N PHE A 525 -13.40 -11.95 -20.42
CA PHE A 525 -14.72 -12.35 -20.86
C PHE A 525 -15.72 -11.22 -20.68
N LEU A 526 -16.81 -11.29 -21.44
CA LEU A 526 -17.92 -10.34 -21.37
C LEU A 526 -17.48 -8.87 -21.55
N GLY A 527 -16.51 -8.62 -22.44
CA GLY A 527 -16.00 -7.28 -22.71
C GLY A 527 -15.30 -6.64 -21.50
N GLY A 528 -14.44 -7.40 -20.80
CA GLY A 528 -13.66 -6.92 -19.67
C GLY A 528 -14.35 -7.02 -18.31
N LYS A 529 -15.61 -7.47 -18.26
CA LYS A 529 -16.33 -7.63 -16.98
C LYS A 529 -15.77 -8.73 -16.10
N ILE A 530 -15.10 -9.75 -16.68
CA ILE A 530 -14.40 -10.82 -15.95
C ILE A 530 -12.98 -10.91 -16.46
N ASN A 531 -12.03 -10.85 -15.55
CA ASN A 531 -10.61 -11.09 -15.81
C ASN A 531 -10.13 -12.30 -15.01
N THR A 532 -9.34 -13.17 -15.65
CA THR A 532 -8.69 -14.30 -15.01
C THR A 532 -7.20 -14.31 -15.35
N SER A 533 -6.36 -14.71 -14.41
CA SER A 533 -4.93 -14.85 -14.60
C SER A 533 -4.42 -16.08 -13.85
N LEU A 534 -3.71 -16.96 -14.54
CA LEU A 534 -2.95 -18.05 -13.95
C LEU A 534 -1.48 -17.87 -14.33
N SER A 535 -0.59 -17.79 -13.36
CA SER A 535 0.83 -17.57 -13.58
C SER A 535 1.71 -18.49 -12.77
N ILE A 536 2.90 -18.75 -13.28
CA ILE A 536 4.04 -19.33 -12.56
C ILE A 536 5.15 -18.31 -12.55
N PHE A 537 5.88 -18.21 -11.44
CA PHE A 537 6.98 -17.26 -11.32
C PHE A 537 8.22 -17.87 -10.67
N ARG A 538 9.37 -17.27 -10.95
CA ARG A 538 10.64 -17.46 -10.27
C ARG A 538 11.30 -16.10 -10.06
N ILE A 539 11.72 -15.83 -8.82
CA ILE A 539 12.46 -14.63 -8.43
C ILE A 539 13.79 -15.08 -7.85
N GLU A 540 14.86 -14.41 -8.23
CA GLU A 540 16.23 -14.64 -7.76
C GLU A 540 16.84 -13.33 -7.30
N GLN A 541 17.66 -13.39 -6.25
CA GLN A 541 18.55 -12.29 -5.83
C GLN A 541 20.00 -12.71 -6.01
N ASP A 542 20.79 -11.83 -6.61
CA ASP A 542 22.24 -11.95 -6.72
C ASP A 542 22.91 -10.80 -5.97
N ASN A 543 24.21 -10.88 -5.72
CA ASN A 543 25.04 -9.90 -5.02
C ASN A 543 24.61 -9.65 -3.55
N VAL A 544 23.94 -10.60 -2.90
CA VAL A 544 23.59 -10.47 -1.48
C VAL A 544 24.85 -10.60 -0.64
N ALA A 545 25.02 -9.68 0.33
CA ALA A 545 26.15 -9.70 1.24
C ALA A 545 26.17 -10.99 2.09
N GLN A 546 27.33 -11.63 2.16
CA GLN A 546 27.63 -12.73 3.07
C GLN A 546 29.01 -12.50 3.70
N ASP A 547 29.17 -12.90 4.94
CA ASP A 547 30.46 -12.79 5.63
C ASP A 547 31.58 -13.48 4.80
N ASP A 548 32.71 -12.79 4.61
CA ASP A 548 33.89 -13.36 3.95
C ASP A 548 34.39 -14.57 4.78
N PRO A 549 34.38 -15.78 4.19
CA PRO A 549 34.78 -17.00 4.92
C PRO A 549 36.25 -16.98 5.38
N SER A 550 37.08 -16.05 4.88
CA SER A 550 38.44 -15.84 5.37
C SER A 550 38.47 -15.10 6.73
N GLY A 551 37.35 -14.51 7.17
CA GLY A 551 37.25 -13.78 8.44
C GLY A 551 38.02 -12.45 8.47
N VAL A 552 38.35 -11.89 7.31
CA VAL A 552 39.03 -10.57 7.19
C VAL A 552 38.04 -9.48 7.57
N PHE A 553 38.54 -8.46 8.30
CA PHE A 553 37.72 -7.32 8.71
C PHE A 553 37.76 -6.20 7.67
N VAL A 554 36.69 -5.42 7.61
CA VAL A 554 36.66 -4.14 6.91
C VAL A 554 37.72 -3.22 7.50
N PRO A 555 38.59 -2.57 6.70
CA PRO A 555 39.70 -1.77 7.20
C PRO A 555 39.28 -0.71 8.22
N GLY A 556 39.97 -0.70 9.37
CA GLY A 556 39.69 0.25 10.46
C GLY A 556 38.45 -0.06 11.32
N THR A 557 37.82 -1.21 11.14
CA THR A 557 36.62 -1.65 11.90
C THR A 557 36.82 -3.02 12.55
N THR A 558 35.84 -3.47 13.33
CA THR A 558 35.73 -4.83 13.87
C THR A 558 34.67 -5.65 13.13
N THR A 559 34.11 -5.13 12.05
CA THR A 559 33.10 -5.79 11.23
C THR A 559 33.80 -6.72 10.22
N ILE A 560 33.36 -7.97 10.14
CA ILE A 560 33.84 -8.91 9.12
C ILE A 560 33.45 -8.35 7.76
N ALA A 561 34.39 -8.38 6.81
CA ALA A 561 34.11 -7.99 5.43
C ALA A 561 33.10 -8.92 4.78
N SER A 562 32.36 -8.41 3.83
CA SER A 562 31.36 -9.19 3.09
C SER A 562 31.85 -9.50 1.66
N ILE A 563 31.35 -10.57 1.10
CA ILE A 563 31.46 -10.93 -0.32
C ILE A 563 30.07 -11.00 -0.94
N GLU A 564 30.00 -10.77 -2.25
CA GLU A 564 28.77 -10.96 -3.02
C GLU A 564 28.49 -12.45 -3.22
N ALA A 565 27.26 -12.86 -2.95
CA ALA A 565 26.81 -14.24 -3.07
C ALA A 565 25.41 -14.33 -3.69
N GLU A 566 25.02 -15.56 -4.07
CA GLU A 566 23.62 -15.84 -4.39
C GLU A 566 22.77 -15.61 -3.16
N GLY A 567 21.60 -14.99 -3.35
CA GLY A 567 20.65 -14.71 -2.29
C GLY A 567 19.46 -15.65 -2.29
N VAL A 568 18.28 -15.05 -2.13
CA VAL A 568 17.04 -15.80 -2.04
C VAL A 568 16.51 -16.18 -3.41
N THR A 569 16.11 -17.44 -3.55
CA THR A 569 15.28 -17.90 -4.68
C THR A 569 13.85 -18.16 -4.20
N SER A 570 12.88 -17.52 -4.87
CA SER A 570 11.45 -17.75 -4.65
C SER A 570 10.78 -18.22 -5.93
N LYS A 571 9.90 -19.21 -5.84
CA LYS A 571 9.12 -19.73 -6.97
C LYS A 571 7.73 -20.13 -6.53
N GLY A 572 6.75 -19.97 -7.41
CA GLY A 572 5.38 -20.26 -7.04
C GLY A 572 4.40 -20.22 -8.20
N VAL A 573 3.13 -20.34 -7.83
CA VAL A 573 1.98 -20.29 -8.72
C VAL A 573 0.89 -19.40 -8.12
N GLU A 574 0.22 -18.62 -8.98
CA GLU A 574 -0.85 -17.72 -8.60
C GLU A 574 -2.02 -17.84 -9.57
N LEU A 575 -3.24 -17.75 -9.03
CA LEU A 575 -4.48 -17.70 -9.81
C LEU A 575 -5.33 -16.57 -9.24
N ASP A 576 -5.79 -15.69 -10.12
CA ASP A 576 -6.75 -14.63 -9.80
C ASP A 576 -7.96 -14.74 -10.76
N ILE A 577 -9.17 -14.53 -10.22
CA ILE A 577 -10.43 -14.44 -10.96
C ILE A 577 -11.22 -13.29 -10.36
N THR A 578 -11.51 -12.27 -11.14
CA THR A 578 -12.25 -11.11 -10.63
C THR A 578 -13.24 -10.59 -11.67
N GLY A 579 -14.42 -10.19 -11.22
CA GLY A 579 -15.40 -9.51 -12.05
C GLY A 579 -16.84 -10.01 -11.91
N GLN A 580 -17.69 -9.47 -12.76
CA GLN A 580 -19.12 -9.71 -12.81
C GLN A 580 -19.45 -10.88 -13.75
N VAL A 581 -19.84 -12.03 -13.15
CA VAL A 581 -20.14 -13.27 -13.88
C VAL A 581 -21.53 -13.24 -14.54
N THR A 582 -22.49 -12.61 -13.87
CA THR A 582 -23.83 -12.31 -14.38
C THR A 582 -24.23 -10.92 -13.91
N ASP A 583 -25.31 -10.36 -14.42
CA ASP A 583 -25.80 -9.04 -13.98
C ASP A 583 -26.00 -8.95 -12.45
N ASN A 584 -26.21 -10.08 -11.79
CA ASN A 584 -26.48 -10.15 -10.35
C ASN A 584 -25.34 -10.79 -9.54
N PHE A 585 -24.34 -11.41 -10.17
CA PHE A 585 -23.32 -12.17 -9.47
C PHE A 585 -21.90 -11.67 -9.79
N THR A 586 -21.20 -11.23 -8.77
CA THR A 586 -19.79 -10.79 -8.86
C THR A 586 -18.92 -11.67 -7.96
N ILE A 587 -17.74 -12.02 -8.44
CA ILE A 587 -16.74 -12.80 -7.70
C ILE A 587 -15.38 -12.11 -7.72
N ASP A 588 -14.64 -12.23 -6.62
CA ASP A 588 -13.23 -11.93 -6.49
C ASP A 588 -12.56 -13.11 -5.80
N PHE A 589 -11.67 -13.78 -6.48
CA PHE A 589 -10.95 -14.94 -5.98
C PHE A 589 -9.48 -14.83 -6.33
N GLY A 590 -8.61 -15.08 -5.35
CA GLY A 590 -7.17 -15.15 -5.56
C GLY A 590 -6.55 -16.22 -4.67
N ILE A 591 -5.60 -16.97 -5.22
CA ILE A 591 -4.77 -17.93 -4.49
C ILE A 591 -3.33 -17.82 -4.95
N SER A 592 -2.40 -17.80 -3.99
CA SER A 592 -0.96 -17.83 -4.22
C SER A 592 -0.33 -18.92 -3.38
N ASN A 593 0.60 -19.66 -3.98
CA ASN A 593 1.45 -20.61 -3.28
C ASN A 593 2.88 -20.43 -3.74
N PHE A 594 3.83 -20.31 -2.80
CA PHE A 594 5.24 -20.14 -3.12
C PHE A 594 6.17 -20.88 -2.14
N GLU A 595 7.39 -21.12 -2.59
CA GLU A 595 8.52 -21.57 -1.78
C GLU A 595 9.66 -20.56 -1.94
N ALA A 596 10.18 -20.03 -0.83
CA ALA A 596 11.37 -19.17 -0.80
C ALA A 596 12.47 -19.85 0.03
N LYS A 597 13.69 -19.88 -0.53
CA LYS A 597 14.87 -20.47 0.07
C LYS A 597 16.05 -19.53 -0.05
N ASP A 598 16.90 -19.49 0.97
CA ASP A 598 18.19 -18.81 0.92
C ASP A 598 19.24 -19.61 0.12
N ALA A 599 20.45 -19.09 0.01
CA ALA A 599 21.55 -19.72 -0.71
C ALA A 599 21.94 -21.11 -0.16
N ASN A 600 21.68 -21.39 1.11
CA ASN A 600 21.94 -22.69 1.75
C ASN A 600 20.83 -23.72 1.49
N GLY A 601 19.72 -23.29 0.87
CA GLY A 601 18.53 -24.10 0.63
C GLY A 601 17.57 -24.14 1.82
N ASP A 602 17.83 -23.35 2.87
CA ASP A 602 16.96 -23.22 4.02
C ASP A 602 15.74 -22.33 3.71
N LYS A 603 14.66 -22.56 4.46
CA LYS A 603 13.43 -21.75 4.27
C LYS A 603 13.65 -20.30 4.66
N TYR A 604 13.50 -19.40 3.72
CA TYR A 604 13.57 -17.97 3.91
C TYR A 604 12.18 -17.39 4.28
N ASP A 605 12.16 -16.28 5.04
CA ASP A 605 10.94 -15.58 5.50
C ASP A 605 9.87 -16.56 6.04
N THR A 606 10.21 -17.30 7.08
CA THR A 606 9.31 -18.28 7.70
C THR A 606 8.10 -17.66 8.40
N LYS A 607 8.09 -16.35 8.58
CA LYS A 607 6.95 -15.57 9.10
C LYS A 607 5.88 -15.30 8.04
N ALA A 608 6.17 -15.53 6.75
CA ALA A 608 5.20 -15.44 5.68
C ALA A 608 4.45 -16.75 5.46
N SER A 609 3.15 -16.66 5.29
CA SER A 609 2.30 -17.77 4.88
C SER A 609 2.63 -18.21 3.46
N ARG A 610 2.97 -19.49 3.26
CA ARG A 610 3.32 -20.06 1.94
C ARG A 610 2.13 -20.19 1.00
N THR A 611 0.94 -20.32 1.56
CA THR A 611 -0.30 -20.34 0.77
C THR A 611 -1.27 -19.35 1.35
N THR A 612 -1.68 -18.40 0.54
CA THR A 612 -2.75 -17.46 0.85
C THR A 612 -3.88 -17.63 -0.15
N ALA A 613 -5.13 -17.55 0.31
CA ALA A 613 -6.27 -17.52 -0.60
C ALA A 613 -7.32 -16.54 -0.08
N ASN A 614 -7.86 -15.75 -0.98
CA ASN A 614 -8.91 -14.79 -0.72
C ASN A 614 -10.09 -15.07 -1.66
N ILE A 615 -11.29 -15.08 -1.14
CA ILE A 615 -12.51 -15.15 -1.92
C ILE A 615 -13.51 -14.15 -1.37
N PHE A 616 -14.19 -13.45 -2.26
CA PHE A 616 -15.40 -12.70 -1.96
C PHE A 616 -16.37 -12.87 -3.11
N ALA A 617 -17.63 -13.15 -2.80
CA ALA A 617 -18.69 -13.24 -3.79
C ALA A 617 -19.90 -12.45 -3.30
N LYS A 618 -20.52 -11.67 -4.21
CA LYS A 618 -21.77 -10.96 -3.93
C LYS A 618 -22.86 -11.34 -4.91
N TYR A 619 -24.08 -11.34 -4.43
CA TYR A 619 -25.29 -11.57 -5.22
C TYR A 619 -26.34 -10.50 -4.94
N VAL A 620 -26.87 -9.91 -6.01
CA VAL A 620 -27.90 -8.86 -5.93
C VAL A 620 -29.29 -9.51 -6.15
N ILE A 621 -30.21 -9.26 -5.19
CA ILE A 621 -31.59 -9.76 -5.22
C ILE A 621 -32.53 -8.58 -5.00
N ASN A 622 -33.10 -8.02 -6.04
CA ASN A 622 -33.92 -6.81 -5.98
C ASN A 622 -33.14 -5.66 -5.30
N ASN A 623 -33.62 -5.20 -4.14
CA ASN A 623 -32.96 -4.13 -3.36
C ASN A 623 -31.92 -4.65 -2.37
N PHE A 624 -31.72 -5.95 -2.27
CA PHE A 624 -30.74 -6.53 -1.36
C PHE A 624 -29.48 -6.96 -2.11
N THR A 625 -28.33 -6.75 -1.50
CA THR A 625 -27.07 -7.35 -1.92
C THR A 625 -26.51 -8.16 -0.75
N ILE A 626 -26.19 -9.41 -0.99
CA ILE A 626 -25.59 -10.31 0.00
C ILE A 626 -24.20 -10.67 -0.49
N GLY A 627 -23.18 -10.43 0.34
CA GLY A 627 -21.80 -10.79 0.08
C GLY A 627 -21.24 -11.71 1.16
N ALA A 628 -20.39 -12.64 0.75
CA ALA A 628 -19.66 -13.49 1.68
C ALA A 628 -18.22 -13.66 1.19
N GLY A 629 -17.28 -13.69 2.12
CA GLY A 629 -15.87 -13.84 1.83
C GLY A 629 -15.14 -14.69 2.86
N ALA A 630 -13.94 -15.15 2.46
CA ALA A 630 -13.03 -15.87 3.33
C ALA A 630 -11.58 -15.58 2.93
N ASN A 631 -10.71 -15.48 3.93
CA ASN A 631 -9.28 -15.27 3.75
C ASN A 631 -8.55 -16.40 4.49
N TYR A 632 -7.82 -17.21 3.73
CA TYR A 632 -7.04 -18.33 4.24
C TYR A 632 -5.57 -17.99 4.28
N LYS A 633 -4.89 -18.37 5.36
CA LYS A 633 -3.43 -18.36 5.48
C LYS A 633 -2.95 -19.70 5.99
N SER A 634 -1.96 -20.29 5.30
CA SER A 634 -1.29 -21.50 5.75
C SER A 634 -0.40 -21.22 6.96
N LYS A 635 0.00 -22.27 7.64
CA LYS A 635 0.90 -22.22 8.81
C LYS A 635 2.19 -21.47 8.53
N TYR A 636 2.60 -20.62 9.49
CA TYR A 636 3.89 -19.91 9.50
C TYR A 636 4.49 -19.88 10.92
N TYR A 637 5.76 -19.53 11.04
CA TYR A 637 6.46 -19.58 12.32
C TYR A 637 7.69 -18.67 12.33
N THR A 638 8.19 -18.38 13.55
CA THR A 638 9.48 -17.73 13.77
C THR A 638 10.23 -18.45 14.90
N GLY A 639 11.56 -18.31 14.94
CA GLY A 639 12.41 -18.96 15.93
C GLY A 639 12.60 -20.45 15.72
N SER A 640 13.32 -21.08 16.61
CA SER A 640 13.66 -22.51 16.57
C SER A 640 13.60 -23.16 17.95
N GLY A 641 13.55 -24.48 18.02
CA GLY A 641 13.56 -25.23 19.28
C GLY A 641 12.43 -24.81 20.23
N LEU A 642 12.77 -24.53 21.49
CA LEU A 642 11.83 -24.16 22.55
C LEU A 642 11.28 -22.74 22.40
N THR A 643 11.94 -21.86 21.65
CA THR A 643 11.52 -20.48 21.41
C THR A 643 10.71 -20.33 20.10
N LYS A 644 10.33 -21.44 19.48
CA LYS A 644 9.56 -21.43 18.25
C LYS A 644 8.12 -20.98 18.48
N ILE A 645 7.75 -19.86 17.87
CA ILE A 645 6.37 -19.37 17.84
C ILE A 645 5.74 -19.81 16.52
N THR A 646 4.62 -20.48 16.61
CA THR A 646 3.89 -20.96 15.43
C THR A 646 2.48 -20.38 15.41
N GLN A 647 2.07 -19.88 14.24
CA GLN A 647 0.68 -19.64 13.90
C GLN A 647 0.22 -20.80 13.00
N ASP A 648 -0.73 -21.59 13.47
CA ASP A 648 -1.35 -22.63 12.64
C ASP A 648 -2.19 -22.03 11.52
N ALA A 649 -2.47 -22.82 10.49
CA ALA A 649 -3.33 -22.38 9.39
C ALA A 649 -4.70 -21.92 9.90
N TYR A 650 -5.22 -20.85 9.32
CA TYR A 650 -6.51 -20.29 9.71
C TYR A 650 -7.27 -19.69 8.54
N THR A 651 -8.58 -19.55 8.73
CA THR A 651 -9.48 -18.88 7.80
C THR A 651 -10.31 -17.87 8.56
N ILE A 652 -10.37 -16.64 8.03
CA ILE A 652 -11.24 -15.58 8.51
C ILE A 652 -12.39 -15.45 7.52
N ALA A 653 -13.62 -15.63 8.00
CA ALA A 653 -14.83 -15.45 7.21
C ALA A 653 -15.42 -14.06 7.42
N ASN A 654 -15.94 -13.47 6.35
CA ASN A 654 -16.53 -12.13 6.34
C ASN A 654 -17.89 -12.16 5.65
N MET A 655 -18.76 -11.20 6.01
CA MET A 655 -20.08 -11.07 5.44
C MET A 655 -20.41 -9.62 5.15
N MET A 656 -21.11 -9.37 4.06
CA MET A 656 -21.69 -8.09 3.69
C MET A 656 -23.19 -8.27 3.43
N LEU A 657 -24.00 -7.35 3.95
CA LEU A 657 -25.42 -7.24 3.63
C LEU A 657 -25.73 -5.77 3.32
N ALA A 658 -26.19 -5.49 2.12
CA ALA A 658 -26.61 -4.15 1.74
C ALA A 658 -28.09 -4.11 1.33
N TYR A 659 -28.73 -2.97 1.61
CA TYR A 659 -30.11 -2.70 1.26
C TYR A 659 -30.23 -1.32 0.59
N LYS A 660 -30.66 -1.31 -0.67
CA LYS A 660 -30.92 -0.09 -1.45
C LYS A 660 -32.29 0.45 -1.03
N ILE A 661 -32.30 1.45 -0.13
CA ILE A 661 -33.54 2.07 0.40
C ILE A 661 -34.27 2.79 -0.74
N ASN A 662 -33.53 3.50 -1.59
CA ASN A 662 -34.01 4.12 -2.82
C ASN A 662 -32.83 4.29 -3.80
N LYS A 663 -33.03 4.95 -4.95
CA LYS A 663 -31.99 5.14 -5.97
C LYS A 663 -30.73 5.85 -5.46
N ASN A 664 -30.85 6.66 -4.41
CA ASN A 664 -29.81 7.52 -3.88
C ASN A 664 -29.25 7.04 -2.51
N THR A 665 -29.96 6.14 -1.81
CA THR A 665 -29.64 5.80 -0.42
C THR A 665 -29.44 4.31 -0.26
N ASN A 666 -28.25 3.94 0.23
CA ASN A 666 -27.84 2.57 0.53
C ASN A 666 -27.47 2.41 2.00
N LEU A 667 -27.91 1.32 2.60
CA LEU A 667 -27.52 0.89 3.95
C LEU A 667 -26.75 -0.41 3.83
N GLN A 668 -25.52 -0.46 4.36
CA GLN A 668 -24.64 -1.64 4.26
C GLN A 668 -24.11 -2.02 5.64
N LEU A 669 -24.13 -3.31 5.93
CA LEU A 669 -23.51 -3.93 7.11
C LEU A 669 -22.36 -4.83 6.64
N ASN A 670 -21.14 -4.55 7.12
CA ASN A 670 -19.99 -5.44 6.97
C ASN A 670 -19.69 -6.09 8.31
N ILE A 671 -19.41 -7.40 8.31
CA ILE A 671 -18.95 -8.16 9.47
C ILE A 671 -17.65 -8.84 9.12
N ASP A 672 -16.59 -8.46 9.82
CA ASP A 672 -15.29 -9.11 9.72
C ASP A 672 -15.11 -10.14 10.83
N ASN A 673 -14.31 -11.19 10.53
CA ASN A 673 -14.07 -12.31 11.42
C ASN A 673 -15.38 -12.88 12.00
N LEU A 674 -16.34 -13.21 11.13
CA LEU A 674 -17.71 -13.61 11.46
C LEU A 674 -17.80 -14.68 12.57
N PHE A 675 -16.84 -15.63 12.59
CA PHE A 675 -16.81 -16.73 13.55
C PHE A 675 -15.92 -16.47 14.77
N ASP A 676 -15.43 -15.22 14.92
CA ASP A 676 -14.55 -14.79 16.01
C ASP A 676 -13.29 -15.67 16.16
N LYS A 677 -12.69 -16.04 15.03
CA LYS A 677 -11.47 -16.85 14.99
C LYS A 677 -10.32 -16.11 15.70
N GLU A 678 -9.70 -16.77 16.67
CA GLU A 678 -8.47 -16.29 17.29
C GLU A 678 -7.25 -16.71 16.48
N TYR A 679 -6.35 -15.76 16.24
CA TYR A 679 -5.10 -15.95 15.49
C TYR A 679 -4.08 -14.88 15.88
N TYR A 680 -2.82 -15.08 15.51
CA TYR A 680 -1.78 -14.04 15.65
C TYR A 680 -1.61 -13.29 14.32
N GLU A 681 -1.73 -11.96 14.37
CA GLU A 681 -1.45 -11.08 13.24
C GLU A 681 0.06 -10.78 13.12
N GLY A 682 0.79 -10.83 14.24
CA GLY A 682 2.23 -10.67 14.31
C GLY A 682 2.90 -11.68 15.25
N ILE A 683 4.02 -12.23 14.81
CA ILE A 683 4.89 -13.11 15.61
C ILE A 683 6.35 -12.78 15.37
N GLY A 684 7.17 -12.76 16.43
CA GLY A 684 8.62 -12.54 16.32
C GLY A 684 9.27 -12.18 17.65
N ASN A 685 10.59 -12.26 17.74
CA ASN A 685 11.41 -11.85 18.89
C ASN A 685 10.81 -12.19 20.27
N ASN A 686 10.39 -13.45 20.47
CA ASN A 686 9.68 -13.93 21.66
C ASN A 686 8.36 -13.22 21.96
N SER A 687 7.76 -12.56 21.00
CA SER A 687 6.51 -11.84 21.18
C SER A 687 5.44 -12.22 20.16
N MET A 688 4.19 -11.92 20.50
CA MET A 688 3.02 -12.20 19.68
C MET A 688 2.00 -11.07 19.78
N VAL A 689 1.26 -10.88 18.70
CA VAL A 689 0.15 -9.92 18.62
C VAL A 689 -1.10 -10.66 18.15
N TYR A 690 -2.18 -10.57 18.93
CA TYR A 690 -3.47 -11.14 18.55
C TYR A 690 -4.09 -10.36 17.39
N GLY A 691 -4.72 -11.09 16.48
CA GLY A 691 -5.52 -10.51 15.41
C GLY A 691 -6.86 -9.99 15.90
N THR A 692 -7.47 -9.13 15.07
CA THR A 692 -8.75 -8.47 15.36
C THR A 692 -9.86 -9.47 15.60
N PRO A 693 -10.62 -9.37 16.72
CA PRO A 693 -11.83 -10.14 16.96
C PRO A 693 -12.93 -9.84 15.93
N ARG A 694 -14.07 -10.53 16.05
CA ARG A 694 -15.24 -10.20 15.24
C ARG A 694 -15.63 -8.73 15.42
N SER A 695 -15.80 -8.05 14.28
CA SER A 695 -16.24 -6.65 14.23
C SER A 695 -17.37 -6.46 13.24
N ALA A 696 -18.14 -5.42 13.44
CA ALA A 696 -19.24 -5.03 12.56
C ALA A 696 -19.17 -3.52 12.29
N MET A 697 -19.51 -3.12 11.05
CA MET A 697 -19.59 -1.73 10.61
C MET A 697 -20.87 -1.55 9.80
N LEU A 698 -21.73 -0.62 10.23
CA LEU A 698 -22.91 -0.17 9.52
C LEU A 698 -22.60 1.13 8.80
N THR A 699 -22.86 1.18 7.50
CA THR A 699 -22.64 2.34 6.62
C THR A 699 -23.98 2.79 6.03
N LEU A 700 -24.32 4.06 6.19
CA LEU A 700 -25.40 4.73 5.47
C LEU A 700 -24.76 5.66 4.44
N LYS A 701 -25.03 5.43 3.15
CA LYS A 701 -24.48 6.22 2.03
C LYS A 701 -25.63 6.86 1.25
N TYR A 702 -25.50 8.16 0.99
CA TYR A 702 -26.37 8.93 0.13
C TYR A 702 -25.58 9.46 -1.06
N SER A 703 -25.99 9.10 -2.28
CA SER A 703 -25.37 9.53 -3.53
C SER A 703 -26.32 10.44 -4.32
N PHE A 704 -25.78 11.47 -4.99
CA PHE A 704 -26.53 12.47 -5.75
C PHE A 704 -25.82 12.92 -7.00
#